data_89ab900192fbb2e3792cd6b0c81a1ed4
#
_entry.id   89ab900192fbb2e3792cd6b0c81a1ed4
#
_cell.length_a   1.000
_cell.length_b   1.000
_cell.length_c   1.000
_cell.angle_alpha   90.00
_cell.angle_beta   90.00
_cell.angle_gamma   90.00
#
_symmetry.space_group_name_H-M   'P 1'
#
loop_
_entity.id
_entity.type
_entity.pdbx_description
1 polymer ?
#
loop_
_entity_poly.entity_id
_entity_poly.type
_entity_poly.pdbx_seq_one_letter_code
_entity_poly.pdbx_strand_id
1 'polypeptide(L)'
;MSARRGLLCSSAIAVGLALGVMGPGSVSAQERTASYDIQGQSLATALREYGRLSGVQIIFSEDLVRGLRAPALRGVYSATDALERLLAGSGLVARRTSTGAVMIVREGSGPQGEGAAAGDSAAARVEDVVVTGSRITGVPPSSPVHTVTRSDIEQAGYGTVGDVIRSLPENFNGGQNPGVVSAPLTLHNNTTNSTTVNLRGLGSDATLALLNGRRLPPDGYGQSADISTIPLAAIQRVEVLTDGSSAIYGSDAIAGVANFILKTRYDGGEVSARVGGATQGGGLEQVYSALVGKTFSRWHALASVEYLNREAIFAHQRDFTATAPGDSNLGRQEERTSAMVSVGADITSRLSFNLDALWAHRRATYTDHYQVALPAYPHQMDLPSHSIAGGFKLALPLEWNLRLDGGASSTDATDISGYLGIEFNYRNETNFVEGLAEGTLLSLPGGAVKVAFGGGHRNERFVSGYTFLGMSRPLAAGSRNIDYLFAELRIPVVSSYDDYGTGGMDLSFSGRIEEYSDFGSSSTPKVGLRYVPIRGLALRGTWGESFKAPSFWQLYTGQSAYLGLASIYGGMGGGTVIQASGGNPNLRPERSTSWTLGAEYEPPKVPGMKIGATYFNIDYTDRVITPISTLTTALTDPAFTDFIIRNPTPAQQAEIIGRAPSLTNGTGATYDPSSVIAIVLRYNANAAAYQVEGVDLSYRQTFNLAKGELSAFANATWIQVKQQTLPTLPLVEISGKIFQVPEFRGRSGLTWKLDGVSATGTVNFQSESIDTGTIPNRSIASLATVDANISYDFPGNGLLAGASLAFSVTNLFDEDPPYAFSPSIYHDGVFFDSTNASPIGRFVAVTVRKSF
;
A
#
# COMPACT_ATOMS: atom_id res chain seq x y z
N MET A 1 40.61 -14.03 36.63
CA MET A 1 41.28 -12.95 37.41
C MET A 1 41.25 -11.66 36.60
N SER A 2 40.77 -10.62 37.23
CA SER A 2 40.84 -9.20 36.92
C SER A 2 39.76 -8.65 35.96
N ALA A 3 38.79 -8.06 36.58
CA ALA A 3 37.75 -7.17 36.06
C ALA A 3 38.35 -5.82 35.63
N ARG A 4 37.78 -5.20 34.61
CA ARG A 4 37.62 -3.75 34.48
C ARG A 4 36.25 -3.38 34.00
N ARG A 5 35.49 -2.72 34.85
CA ARG A 5 34.24 -2.02 34.62
C ARG A 5 34.52 -0.74 33.85
N GLY A 6 33.81 -0.50 32.80
CA GLY A 6 33.68 0.80 32.12
C GLY A 6 32.26 1.33 32.31
N LEU A 7 32.16 2.46 32.97
CA LEU A 7 30.93 3.23 33.20
C LEU A 7 30.34 3.73 31.85
N LEU A 8 29.09 3.42 31.61
CA LEU A 8 28.25 4.13 30.65
C LEU A 8 27.44 5.18 31.40
N CYS A 9 27.67 6.43 31.08
CA CYS A 9 26.87 7.56 31.52
C CYS A 9 25.49 7.54 30.86
N SER A 10 24.47 7.27 31.64
CA SER A 10 23.08 7.51 31.28
C SER A 10 22.74 8.96 31.56
N SER A 11 22.61 9.77 30.51
CA SER A 11 22.06 11.13 30.62
C SER A 11 20.55 11.05 30.50
N ALA A 12 19.85 10.88 31.61
CA ALA A 12 18.42 11.10 31.71
C ALA A 12 18.15 12.60 31.83
N ILE A 13 17.56 13.20 30.81
CA ILE A 13 17.02 14.56 30.91
C ILE A 13 15.65 14.45 31.58
N ALA A 14 15.58 14.70 32.85
CA ALA A 14 14.36 14.90 33.60
C ALA A 14 13.89 16.37 33.42
N VAL A 15 12.85 16.56 32.61
CA VAL A 15 12.10 17.81 32.58
C VAL A 15 11.07 17.77 33.71
N GLY A 16 11.38 18.41 34.81
CA GLY A 16 10.47 18.62 35.94
C GLY A 16 9.42 19.67 35.61
N LEU A 17 8.18 19.26 35.44
CA LEU A 17 7.02 20.16 35.43
C LEU A 17 6.56 20.40 36.89
N ALA A 18 6.84 21.58 37.40
CA ALA A 18 6.23 22.07 38.63
C ALA A 18 4.75 22.45 38.36
N LEU A 19 3.84 21.62 38.82
CA LEU A 19 2.40 21.93 38.88
C LEU A 19 2.10 22.75 40.14
N GLY A 20 1.98 24.07 39.95
CA GLY A 20 1.35 24.94 40.92
C GLY A 20 -0.17 24.77 40.89
N VAL A 21 -0.70 24.22 41.94
CA VAL A 21 -2.16 24.17 42.19
C VAL A 21 -2.65 25.55 42.53
N MET A 22 -3.39 26.19 41.60
CA MET A 22 -4.28 27.33 41.95
C MET A 22 -5.72 26.92 41.74
N GLY A 23 -6.57 27.10 42.75
CA GLY A 23 -7.97 26.73 42.80
C GLY A 23 -8.86 27.47 41.78
N PRO A 24 -10.12 27.00 41.58
CA PRO A 24 -10.97 27.50 40.52
C PRO A 24 -11.59 28.85 40.84
N GLY A 25 -11.05 29.91 40.26
CA GLY A 25 -11.74 31.17 40.10
C GLY A 25 -12.59 31.11 38.84
N SER A 26 -13.89 31.20 38.99
CA SER A 26 -14.84 31.36 37.89
C SER A 26 -14.61 32.69 37.17
N VAL A 27 -13.88 32.65 36.06
CA VAL A 27 -13.79 33.76 35.12
C VAL A 27 -14.93 33.59 34.12
N SER A 28 -15.96 34.41 34.25
CA SER A 28 -16.99 34.60 33.22
C SER A 28 -16.31 35.14 31.98
N ALA A 29 -16.30 34.34 30.89
CA ALA A 29 -15.78 34.75 29.59
C ALA A 29 -16.68 35.91 29.09
N GLN A 30 -16.16 37.12 29.08
CA GLN A 30 -16.75 38.26 28.46
C GLN A 30 -16.79 38.01 26.93
N GLU A 31 -18.01 37.81 26.37
CA GLU A 31 -18.19 37.62 24.91
C GLU A 31 -17.64 38.86 24.21
N ARG A 32 -16.71 38.65 23.27
CA ARG A 32 -16.18 39.72 22.44
C ARG A 32 -17.27 40.24 21.53
N THR A 33 -17.59 41.53 21.61
CA THR A 33 -18.49 42.21 20.70
C THR A 33 -17.73 42.77 19.52
N ALA A 34 -18.31 42.65 18.31
CA ALA A 34 -17.74 43.20 17.08
C ALA A 34 -18.79 44.15 16.41
N SER A 35 -18.28 45.06 15.60
CA SER A 35 -19.15 45.96 14.81
C SER A 35 -19.50 45.29 13.48
N TYR A 36 -20.79 45.16 13.21
CA TYR A 36 -21.32 44.58 11.98
C TYR A 36 -22.02 45.65 11.14
N ASP A 37 -21.75 45.69 9.82
CA ASP A 37 -22.48 46.45 8.81
C ASP A 37 -22.74 45.55 7.60
N ILE A 38 -23.69 44.63 7.76
CA ILE A 38 -24.11 43.68 6.74
C ILE A 38 -25.40 44.15 6.11
N GLN A 39 -25.41 44.38 4.81
CA GLN A 39 -26.62 44.83 4.09
C GLN A 39 -27.60 43.65 3.94
N GLY A 40 -28.90 43.97 3.75
CA GLY A 40 -29.91 42.96 3.44
C GLY A 40 -29.64 42.31 2.09
N GLN A 41 -29.17 41.04 2.11
CA GLN A 41 -28.69 40.32 0.94
C GLN A 41 -29.08 38.85 1.00
N SER A 42 -28.58 38.01 0.09
CA SER A 42 -28.81 36.57 0.17
C SER A 42 -28.23 36.03 1.48
N LEU A 43 -28.93 35.07 2.12
CA LEU A 43 -28.48 34.52 3.40
C LEU A 43 -27.07 33.92 3.29
N ALA A 44 -26.75 33.24 2.17
CA ALA A 44 -25.42 32.70 1.91
C ALA A 44 -24.33 33.78 1.97
N THR A 45 -24.56 34.92 1.30
CA THR A 45 -23.60 36.04 1.27
C THR A 45 -23.47 36.69 2.65
N ALA A 46 -24.59 36.88 3.36
CA ALA A 46 -24.59 37.46 4.69
C ALA A 46 -23.87 36.58 5.73
N LEU A 47 -24.02 35.25 5.65
CA LEU A 47 -23.31 34.31 6.54
C LEU A 47 -21.77 34.29 6.27
N ARG A 48 -21.35 34.40 5.02
CA ARG A 48 -19.92 34.52 4.68
C ARG A 48 -19.31 35.82 5.22
N GLU A 49 -20.05 36.94 5.04
CA GLU A 49 -19.62 38.25 5.54
C GLU A 49 -19.59 38.30 7.06
N TYR A 50 -20.56 37.71 7.73
CA TYR A 50 -20.56 37.52 9.18
C TYR A 50 -19.35 36.68 9.63
N GLY A 51 -19.03 35.54 8.96
CA GLY A 51 -17.87 34.73 9.30
C GLY A 51 -16.55 35.51 9.21
N ARG A 52 -16.43 36.36 8.18
CA ARG A 52 -15.26 37.24 8.01
C ARG A 52 -15.14 38.30 9.11
N LEU A 53 -16.25 38.89 9.53
CA LEU A 53 -16.29 39.97 10.54
C LEU A 53 -16.16 39.46 11.97
N SER A 54 -16.77 38.30 12.25
CA SER A 54 -16.75 37.69 13.59
C SER A 54 -15.54 36.82 13.88
N GLY A 55 -14.84 36.39 12.84
CA GLY A 55 -13.77 35.36 12.96
C GLY A 55 -14.32 33.97 13.29
N VAL A 56 -15.62 33.74 13.25
CA VAL A 56 -16.26 32.45 13.52
C VAL A 56 -16.35 31.66 12.24
N GLN A 57 -15.86 30.43 12.26
CA GLN A 57 -16.01 29.52 11.13
C GLN A 57 -17.46 29.05 11.03
N ILE A 58 -18.15 29.36 9.90
CA ILE A 58 -19.51 28.96 9.64
C ILE A 58 -19.58 27.87 8.58
N ILE A 59 -20.37 26.85 8.86
CA ILE A 59 -20.58 25.69 7.97
C ILE A 59 -22.09 25.68 7.62
N PHE A 60 -22.41 25.75 6.33
CA PHE A 60 -23.79 25.60 5.83
C PHE A 60 -23.79 25.00 4.42
N SER A 61 -24.84 24.25 4.08
CA SER A 61 -25.09 23.80 2.73
C SER A 61 -25.72 24.93 1.90
N GLU A 62 -25.24 25.13 0.66
CA GLU A 62 -25.85 26.14 -0.25
C GLU A 62 -27.33 25.85 -0.54
N ASP A 63 -27.69 24.56 -0.62
CA ASP A 63 -29.08 24.15 -0.81
C ASP A 63 -29.99 24.54 0.37
N LEU A 64 -29.42 24.55 1.59
CA LEU A 64 -30.16 24.92 2.80
C LEU A 64 -30.53 26.41 2.85
N VAL A 65 -29.66 27.25 2.29
CA VAL A 65 -29.79 28.72 2.30
C VAL A 65 -30.25 29.32 0.97
N ARG A 66 -30.44 28.47 -0.06
CA ARG A 66 -30.84 28.89 -1.40
C ARG A 66 -32.22 29.57 -1.38
N GLY A 67 -32.28 30.77 -1.96
CA GLY A 67 -33.51 31.59 -2.04
C GLY A 67 -33.86 32.31 -0.75
N LEU A 68 -33.13 32.10 0.36
CA LEU A 68 -33.33 32.81 1.61
C LEU A 68 -32.60 34.17 1.61
N ARG A 69 -33.16 35.17 2.28
CA ARG A 69 -32.55 36.49 2.44
C ARG A 69 -32.32 36.80 3.92
N ALA A 70 -31.15 37.31 4.24
CA ALA A 70 -30.84 37.85 5.56
C ALA A 70 -31.31 39.28 5.70
N PRO A 71 -31.84 39.67 6.88
CA PRO A 71 -32.11 41.10 7.17
C PRO A 71 -30.80 41.89 7.25
N ALA A 72 -30.87 43.21 7.11
CA ALA A 72 -29.72 44.07 7.34
C ALA A 72 -29.32 44.06 8.83
N LEU A 73 -28.02 43.90 9.11
CA LEU A 73 -27.47 43.89 10.45
C LEU A 73 -26.47 45.04 10.61
N ARG A 74 -26.81 46.05 11.40
CA ARG A 74 -25.94 47.19 11.70
C ARG A 74 -25.88 47.45 13.19
N GLY A 75 -24.68 47.52 13.73
CA GLY A 75 -24.44 47.80 15.15
C GLY A 75 -23.33 46.91 15.75
N VAL A 76 -23.15 47.05 17.07
CA VAL A 76 -22.19 46.25 17.84
C VAL A 76 -22.95 45.14 18.55
N TYR A 77 -22.62 43.91 18.21
CA TYR A 77 -23.28 42.70 18.74
C TYR A 77 -22.24 41.68 19.20
N SER A 78 -22.64 40.78 20.07
CA SER A 78 -21.87 39.54 20.28
C SER A 78 -21.95 38.66 19.01
N ALA A 79 -20.99 37.77 18.83
CA ALA A 79 -21.00 36.87 17.69
C ALA A 79 -22.30 36.03 17.65
N THR A 80 -22.80 35.57 18.80
CA THR A 80 -24.04 34.79 18.91
C THR A 80 -25.26 35.60 18.52
N ASP A 81 -25.43 36.83 19.09
CA ASP A 81 -26.59 37.68 18.80
C ASP A 81 -26.64 38.15 17.33
N ALA A 82 -25.46 38.42 16.74
CA ALA A 82 -25.35 38.81 15.34
C ALA A 82 -25.84 37.70 14.42
N LEU A 83 -25.44 36.44 14.69
CA LEU A 83 -25.84 35.29 13.90
C LEU A 83 -27.33 34.96 14.05
N GLU A 84 -27.87 34.98 15.27
CA GLU A 84 -29.30 34.76 15.50
C GLU A 84 -30.17 35.79 14.75
N ARG A 85 -29.75 37.05 14.69
CA ARG A 85 -30.43 38.10 13.92
C ARG A 85 -30.37 37.85 12.42
N LEU A 86 -29.24 37.38 11.88
CA LEU A 86 -29.13 37.06 10.46
C LEU A 86 -29.96 35.84 10.07
N LEU A 87 -30.21 34.91 10.99
CA LEU A 87 -31.02 33.72 10.76
C LEU A 87 -32.51 33.96 11.06
N ALA A 88 -32.88 35.10 11.67
CA ALA A 88 -34.26 35.37 12.06
C ALA A 88 -35.22 35.25 10.87
N GLY A 89 -36.28 34.46 11.00
CA GLY A 89 -37.29 34.23 9.97
C GLY A 89 -36.88 33.29 8.83
N SER A 90 -35.70 32.71 8.88
CA SER A 90 -35.21 31.74 7.87
C SER A 90 -35.64 30.31 8.15
N GLY A 91 -36.11 29.96 9.37
CA GLY A 91 -36.37 28.61 9.81
C GLY A 91 -35.08 27.80 10.01
N LEU A 92 -33.94 28.49 10.14
CA LEU A 92 -32.62 27.90 10.39
C LEU A 92 -32.10 28.31 11.76
N VAL A 93 -31.34 27.44 12.39
CA VAL A 93 -30.70 27.68 13.70
C VAL A 93 -29.22 27.38 13.64
N ALA A 94 -28.44 28.08 14.45
CA ALA A 94 -26.99 27.86 14.57
C ALA A 94 -26.71 26.86 15.69
N ARG A 95 -25.91 25.84 15.40
CA ARG A 95 -25.42 24.88 16.39
C ARG A 95 -23.89 24.91 16.43
N ARG A 96 -23.31 25.09 17.61
CA ARG A 96 -21.84 24.98 17.76
C ARG A 96 -21.40 23.52 17.70
N THR A 97 -20.39 23.25 16.89
CA THR A 97 -19.70 21.97 16.84
C THR A 97 -18.70 21.85 17.99
N SER A 98 -18.26 20.65 18.30
CA SER A 98 -17.20 20.39 19.30
C SER A 98 -15.88 21.08 18.98
N THR A 99 -15.65 21.48 17.73
CA THR A 99 -14.45 22.18 17.25
C THR A 99 -14.58 23.71 17.34
N GLY A 100 -15.73 24.24 17.81
CA GLY A 100 -15.96 25.68 17.92
C GLY A 100 -16.51 26.34 16.66
N ALA A 101 -16.61 25.62 15.54
CA ALA A 101 -17.31 26.10 14.34
C ALA A 101 -18.82 26.13 14.55
N VAL A 102 -19.53 26.96 13.80
CA VAL A 102 -20.99 27.08 13.87
C VAL A 102 -21.63 26.49 12.61
N MET A 103 -22.46 25.46 12.80
CA MET A 103 -23.22 24.83 11.72
C MET A 103 -24.61 25.36 11.66
N ILE A 104 -25.11 25.72 10.47
CA ILE A 104 -26.47 26.17 10.23
C ILE A 104 -27.33 24.98 9.82
N VAL A 105 -28.43 24.71 10.55
CA VAL A 105 -29.36 23.60 10.34
C VAL A 105 -30.82 24.09 10.40
N ARG A 106 -31.78 23.29 9.92
CA ARG A 106 -33.21 23.63 10.04
C ARG A 106 -33.67 23.54 11.49
N GLU A 107 -34.54 24.46 11.88
CA GLU A 107 -35.22 24.45 13.16
C GLU A 107 -36.15 23.23 13.25
N GLY A 108 -35.98 22.39 14.28
CA GLY A 108 -36.77 21.16 14.43
C GLY A 108 -36.08 19.84 14.09
N SER A 109 -34.87 19.85 13.53
CA SER A 109 -34.08 18.64 13.35
C SER A 109 -33.44 18.23 14.69
N GLY A 110 -34.25 17.68 15.61
CA GLY A 110 -33.79 16.94 16.79
C GLY A 110 -33.49 15.49 16.44
N PRO A 111 -32.73 14.77 17.28
CA PRO A 111 -32.40 13.38 17.01
C PRO A 111 -33.63 12.49 17.25
N GLN A 112 -34.46 12.33 16.23
CA GLN A 112 -35.42 11.24 16.14
C GLN A 112 -35.07 10.39 14.96
N GLY A 113 -34.95 9.08 15.23
CA GLY A 113 -34.47 8.07 14.31
C GLY A 113 -35.30 8.05 13.01
N GLU A 114 -34.59 8.23 11.91
CA GLU A 114 -34.98 7.73 10.61
C GLU A 114 -33.91 6.79 10.13
N GLY A 115 -34.36 5.54 9.95
CA GLY A 115 -33.51 4.47 9.54
C GLY A 115 -33.02 4.62 8.09
N ALA A 116 -31.80 4.20 7.92
CA ALA A 116 -31.21 3.59 6.74
C ALA A 116 -31.68 4.07 5.37
N ALA A 117 -31.08 5.16 4.86
CA ALA A 117 -30.81 5.38 3.44
C ALA A 117 -30.07 6.70 3.11
N ALA A 118 -29.59 7.47 4.12
CA ALA A 118 -28.85 8.74 3.91
C ALA A 118 -27.51 8.79 4.68
N GLY A 119 -26.93 7.64 5.02
CA GLY A 119 -25.76 7.53 5.90
C GLY A 119 -24.41 7.93 5.29
N ASP A 120 -24.27 7.94 3.97
CA ASP A 120 -22.93 7.99 3.37
C ASP A 120 -22.43 9.38 2.95
N SER A 121 -23.31 10.37 2.83
CA SER A 121 -22.88 11.71 2.36
C SER A 121 -22.63 12.74 3.46
N ALA A 122 -23.11 12.53 4.69
CA ALA A 122 -22.96 13.47 5.81
C ALA A 122 -21.88 13.06 6.82
N ALA A 123 -21.61 11.77 6.98
CA ALA A 123 -20.53 11.25 7.82
C ALA A 123 -19.11 11.44 7.21
N ALA A 124 -19.03 11.65 5.91
CA ALA A 124 -17.75 11.84 5.19
C ALA A 124 -17.09 13.21 5.41
N ARG A 125 -17.60 14.09 6.28
CA ARG A 125 -17.12 15.48 6.40
C ARG A 125 -16.42 15.86 7.71
N VAL A 126 -16.23 14.99 8.65
CA VAL A 126 -15.55 15.29 9.94
C VAL A 126 -14.67 14.13 10.42
N GLU A 127 -14.08 13.38 9.53
CA GLU A 127 -12.95 12.55 9.91
C GLU A 127 -11.68 13.33 9.61
N ASP A 128 -10.70 13.30 10.53
CA ASP A 128 -9.32 13.68 10.26
C ASP A 128 -8.89 12.88 9.02
N VAL A 129 -8.96 13.51 7.85
CA VAL A 129 -8.57 12.89 6.60
C VAL A 129 -7.07 12.68 6.71
N VAL A 130 -6.64 11.47 7.07
CA VAL A 130 -5.25 11.06 6.89
C VAL A 130 -5.04 11.03 5.39
N VAL A 131 -4.55 12.11 4.85
CA VAL A 131 -4.21 12.19 3.42
C VAL A 131 -2.84 11.59 3.27
N THR A 132 -2.77 10.44 2.60
CA THR A 132 -1.49 9.83 2.26
C THR A 132 -0.65 10.78 1.41
N GLY A 133 0.63 10.92 1.74
CA GLY A 133 1.57 11.80 1.02
C GLY A 133 1.89 13.12 1.71
N SER A 134 1.40 13.35 2.94
CA SER A 134 1.80 14.48 3.79
C SER A 134 1.70 14.11 5.28
N ARG A 135 2.55 14.72 6.11
CA ARG A 135 2.46 14.68 7.58
C ARG A 135 1.66 15.86 8.14
N ILE A 136 1.31 16.82 7.28
CA ILE A 136 0.50 18.00 7.63
C ILE A 136 -0.97 17.71 7.39
N THR A 137 -1.77 17.69 8.45
CA THR A 137 -3.19 17.38 8.37
C THR A 137 -3.99 18.47 7.64
N GLY A 138 -5.00 18.06 6.84
CA GLY A 138 -5.94 18.97 6.18
C GLY A 138 -5.41 19.73 4.98
N VAL A 139 -4.28 19.28 4.42
CA VAL A 139 -3.65 19.91 3.25
C VAL A 139 -3.63 18.91 2.08
N PRO A 140 -4.11 19.30 0.86
CA PRO A 140 -3.98 18.44 -0.30
C PRO A 140 -2.51 18.15 -0.62
N PRO A 141 -2.11 16.90 -0.85
CA PRO A 141 -0.73 16.55 -1.19
C PRO A 141 -0.37 17.09 -2.58
N SER A 142 0.93 17.37 -2.80
CA SER A 142 1.47 17.70 -4.13
C SER A 142 1.60 16.45 -5.00
N SER A 143 1.81 15.28 -4.40
CA SER A 143 1.89 14.00 -5.09
C SER A 143 0.50 13.49 -5.50
N PRO A 144 0.40 12.71 -6.60
CA PRO A 144 -0.86 12.10 -7.02
C PRO A 144 -1.27 10.99 -6.04
N VAL A 145 -2.53 10.99 -5.64
CA VAL A 145 -3.13 9.95 -4.79
C VAL A 145 -4.38 9.41 -5.47
N HIS A 146 -4.39 8.12 -5.75
CA HIS A 146 -5.54 7.38 -6.23
C HIS A 146 -6.28 6.80 -5.02
N THR A 147 -7.58 7.06 -4.89
CA THR A 147 -8.40 6.57 -3.79
C THR A 147 -9.45 5.59 -4.32
N VAL A 148 -9.45 4.37 -3.76
CA VAL A 148 -10.50 3.38 -3.95
C VAL A 148 -11.41 3.43 -2.74
N THR A 149 -12.63 3.91 -2.91
CA THR A 149 -13.59 4.07 -1.82
C THR A 149 -14.30 2.76 -1.48
N ARG A 150 -14.96 2.72 -0.33
CA ARG A 150 -15.82 1.58 0.05
C ARG A 150 -16.89 1.30 -1.01
N SER A 151 -17.51 2.35 -1.55
CA SER A 151 -18.51 2.23 -2.62
C SER A 151 -17.93 1.62 -3.89
N ASP A 152 -16.70 1.98 -4.29
CA ASP A 152 -16.02 1.38 -5.44
C ASP A 152 -15.77 -0.12 -5.23
N ILE A 153 -15.37 -0.52 -4.00
CA ILE A 153 -15.15 -1.92 -3.61
C ILE A 153 -16.44 -2.75 -3.73
N GLU A 154 -17.54 -2.22 -3.19
CA GLU A 154 -18.83 -2.90 -3.19
C GLU A 154 -19.45 -2.98 -4.59
N GLN A 155 -19.38 -1.91 -5.37
CA GLN A 155 -19.86 -1.87 -6.76
C GLN A 155 -19.08 -2.81 -7.68
N ALA A 156 -17.80 -3.01 -7.44
CA ALA A 156 -16.98 -3.96 -8.17
C ALA A 156 -17.23 -5.42 -7.77
N GLY A 157 -17.90 -5.68 -6.63
CA GLY A 157 -18.17 -7.02 -6.14
C GLY A 157 -16.92 -7.77 -5.65
N TYR A 158 -15.89 -7.04 -5.17
CA TYR A 158 -14.67 -7.65 -4.65
C TYR A 158 -14.90 -8.41 -3.35
N GLY A 159 -14.27 -9.59 -3.24
CA GLY A 159 -14.35 -10.45 -2.06
C GLY A 159 -13.19 -10.30 -1.10
N THR A 160 -12.06 -9.83 -1.56
CA THR A 160 -10.81 -9.74 -0.77
C THR A 160 -10.06 -8.43 -1.03
N VAL A 161 -9.16 -8.06 -0.13
CA VAL A 161 -8.24 -6.91 -0.33
C VAL A 161 -7.34 -7.13 -1.54
N GLY A 162 -6.96 -8.37 -1.81
CA GLY A 162 -6.20 -8.73 -2.99
C GLY A 162 -6.91 -8.39 -4.30
N ASP A 163 -8.24 -8.55 -4.37
CA ASP A 163 -9.04 -8.18 -5.54
C ASP A 163 -9.00 -6.68 -5.80
N VAL A 164 -9.10 -5.89 -4.72
CA VAL A 164 -9.00 -4.42 -4.78
C VAL A 164 -7.67 -3.99 -5.40
N ILE A 165 -6.56 -4.53 -4.90
CA ILE A 165 -5.22 -4.16 -5.36
C ILE A 165 -4.94 -4.65 -6.78
N ARG A 166 -5.39 -5.87 -7.14
CA ARG A 166 -5.27 -6.38 -8.52
C ARG A 166 -6.00 -5.52 -9.54
N SER A 167 -7.07 -4.85 -9.15
CA SER A 167 -7.87 -4.02 -10.04
C SER A 167 -7.18 -2.70 -10.43
N LEU A 168 -6.11 -2.32 -9.76
CA LEU A 168 -5.39 -1.08 -10.02
C LEU A 168 -4.49 -1.22 -11.26
N PRO A 169 -4.64 -0.37 -12.30
CA PRO A 169 -3.77 -0.43 -13.48
C PRO A 169 -2.29 -0.19 -13.17
N GLU A 170 -1.98 0.62 -12.17
CA GLU A 170 -0.63 0.93 -11.69
C GLU A 170 0.02 -0.19 -10.85
N ASN A 171 -0.74 -1.22 -10.50
CA ASN A 171 -0.24 -2.34 -9.73
C ASN A 171 0.03 -3.54 -10.63
N PHE A 172 1.28 -3.99 -10.67
CA PHE A 172 1.74 -5.04 -11.57
C PHE A 172 2.38 -6.15 -10.75
N ASN A 173 2.10 -7.42 -11.08
CA ASN A 173 2.82 -8.53 -10.47
C ASN A 173 2.90 -8.39 -8.92
N GLY A 174 3.37 -9.25 -8.18
CA GLY A 174 3.53 -9.08 -6.72
C GLY A 174 2.95 -10.23 -5.92
N GLY A 175 2.87 -11.40 -6.52
CA GLY A 175 2.32 -12.58 -5.86
C GLY A 175 0.81 -12.52 -5.65
N GLN A 176 0.15 -11.66 -6.38
CA GLN A 176 -1.29 -11.41 -6.26
C GLN A 176 -2.13 -12.33 -7.14
N ASN A 177 -1.52 -12.95 -8.12
CA ASN A 177 -2.19 -13.95 -8.93
C ASN A 177 -2.21 -15.26 -8.14
N PRO A 178 -3.37 -15.80 -7.75
CA PRO A 178 -3.46 -17.06 -7.04
C PRO A 178 -2.89 -18.25 -7.81
N GLY A 179 -2.69 -18.09 -9.12
CA GLY A 179 -2.08 -19.10 -10.00
C GLY A 179 -0.56 -19.00 -10.11
N VAL A 180 0.08 -18.03 -9.53
CA VAL A 180 1.55 -17.94 -9.52
C VAL A 180 2.08 -18.66 -8.31
N VAL A 181 2.46 -19.90 -8.52
CA VAL A 181 3.12 -20.73 -7.52
C VAL A 181 4.59 -20.40 -7.54
N SER A 182 5.29 -19.67 -7.37
CA SER A 182 6.69 -19.25 -7.47
C SER A 182 7.01 -18.45 -8.72
N ALA A 183 7.07 -17.15 -8.54
CA ALA A 183 7.88 -16.35 -9.45
C ALA A 183 9.34 -16.84 -9.38
N PRO A 184 10.08 -16.84 -10.51
CA PRO A 184 11.47 -17.22 -10.52
C PRO A 184 12.26 -16.62 -9.38
N LEU A 185 13.15 -17.38 -8.81
CA LEU A 185 14.11 -17.00 -7.74
C LEU A 185 14.84 -15.66 -7.95
N THR A 186 14.64 -15.02 -9.10
CA THR A 186 15.42 -13.87 -9.53
C THR A 186 14.77 -12.51 -9.31
N LEU A 187 13.45 -12.39 -9.08
CA LEU A 187 12.84 -11.07 -9.07
C LEU A 187 12.02 -10.72 -7.83
N HIS A 188 11.30 -11.64 -7.23
CA HIS A 188 10.49 -11.32 -6.03
C HIS A 188 10.20 -12.62 -5.27
N ASN A 189 11.07 -12.99 -4.36
CA ASN A 189 10.92 -14.19 -3.53
C ASN A 189 9.70 -14.10 -2.59
N ASN A 190 8.52 -14.26 -3.15
CA ASN A 190 7.30 -14.40 -2.36
C ASN A 190 7.18 -15.83 -1.79
N THR A 191 8.12 -16.18 -0.92
CA THR A 191 8.23 -17.51 -0.32
C THR A 191 7.00 -17.90 0.50
N THR A 192 6.27 -16.93 0.98
CA THR A 192 5.10 -17.13 1.84
C THR A 192 3.78 -17.03 1.09
N ASN A 193 3.82 -16.79 -0.22
CA ASN A 193 2.61 -16.61 -1.01
C ASN A 193 1.70 -15.47 -0.58
N SER A 194 2.29 -14.42 -0.06
CA SER A 194 1.62 -13.23 0.40
C SER A 194 0.96 -12.48 -0.74
N THR A 195 -0.18 -11.86 -0.45
CA THR A 195 -0.75 -10.85 -1.31
C THR A 195 -0.05 -9.52 -1.04
N THR A 196 0.68 -9.01 -2.02
CA THR A 196 1.49 -7.81 -1.87
C THR A 196 1.07 -6.71 -2.85
N VAL A 197 1.52 -5.48 -2.61
CA VAL A 197 1.39 -4.37 -3.55
C VAL A 197 2.70 -4.21 -4.30
N ASN A 198 2.63 -4.09 -5.64
CA ASN A 198 3.78 -3.85 -6.50
C ASN A 198 3.47 -2.74 -7.50
N LEU A 199 3.65 -1.51 -7.08
CA LEU A 199 3.40 -0.35 -7.92
C LEU A 199 4.46 -0.26 -9.02
N ARG A 200 3.99 -0.02 -10.25
CA ARG A 200 4.85 0.19 -11.44
C ARG A 200 5.80 -0.97 -11.76
N GLY A 201 5.58 -2.14 -11.15
CA GLY A 201 6.40 -3.33 -11.38
C GLY A 201 7.83 -3.25 -10.85
N LEU A 202 8.13 -2.29 -9.97
CA LEU A 202 9.47 -2.12 -9.38
C LEU A 202 9.80 -3.15 -8.30
N GLY A 203 8.82 -3.93 -7.89
CA GLY A 203 8.92 -4.94 -6.85
C GLY A 203 8.02 -4.63 -5.66
N SER A 204 7.50 -5.69 -5.04
CA SER A 204 6.73 -5.55 -3.80
C SER A 204 7.58 -5.03 -2.64
N ASP A 205 8.87 -5.19 -2.71
CA ASP A 205 9.89 -4.70 -1.79
C ASP A 205 10.24 -3.21 -2.00
N ALA A 206 9.76 -2.61 -3.09
CA ALA A 206 9.90 -1.18 -3.40
C ALA A 206 8.59 -0.39 -3.19
N THR A 207 7.54 -1.05 -2.68
CA THR A 207 6.24 -0.45 -2.39
C THR A 207 5.88 -0.61 -0.92
N LEU A 208 5.65 0.50 -0.23
CA LEU A 208 5.33 0.49 1.19
C LEU A 208 3.82 0.30 1.43
N ALA A 209 3.46 -0.73 2.20
CA ALA A 209 2.08 -0.96 2.65
C ALA A 209 1.87 -0.45 4.08
N LEU A 210 0.81 0.34 4.29
CA LEU A 210 0.46 0.95 5.56
C LEU A 210 -0.99 0.60 5.98
N LEU A 211 -1.21 0.52 7.28
CA LEU A 211 -2.53 0.48 7.91
C LEU A 211 -2.72 1.72 8.76
N ASN A 212 -3.68 2.58 8.44
CA ASN A 212 -3.88 3.88 9.11
C ASN A 212 -2.59 4.72 9.21
N GLY A 213 -1.74 4.68 8.17
CA GLY A 213 -0.46 5.40 8.13
C GLY A 213 0.70 4.73 8.87
N ARG A 214 0.52 3.54 9.47
CA ARG A 214 1.55 2.76 10.17
C ARG A 214 1.95 1.55 9.34
N ARG A 215 3.26 1.21 9.37
CA ARG A 215 3.80 0.08 8.60
C ARG A 215 3.14 -1.24 9.01
N LEU A 216 2.77 -2.06 8.02
CA LEU A 216 2.43 -3.46 8.24
C LEU A 216 3.69 -4.29 8.52
N PRO A 217 3.57 -5.42 9.27
CA PRO A 217 4.71 -6.30 9.49
C PRO A 217 5.21 -6.87 8.16
N PRO A 218 6.53 -6.95 7.96
CA PRO A 218 7.10 -7.63 6.81
C PRO A 218 6.90 -9.15 6.93
N ASP A 219 6.87 -9.84 5.80
CA ASP A 219 6.63 -11.27 5.69
C ASP A 219 7.76 -11.99 4.96
N GLY A 220 7.87 -13.30 5.10
CA GLY A 220 8.87 -14.15 4.45
C GLY A 220 10.30 -13.66 4.68
N TYR A 221 11.00 -13.35 3.61
CA TYR A 221 12.38 -12.81 3.66
C TYR A 221 12.48 -11.38 4.22
N GLY A 222 11.38 -10.80 4.73
CA GLY A 222 11.36 -9.46 5.29
C GLY A 222 11.34 -8.35 4.24
N GLN A 223 10.89 -8.64 3.03
CA GLN A 223 10.97 -7.72 1.90
C GLN A 223 9.63 -7.04 1.54
N SER A 224 8.50 -7.61 1.93
CA SER A 224 7.17 -7.06 1.65
C SER A 224 6.18 -7.40 2.75
N ALA A 225 5.01 -6.77 2.77
CA ALA A 225 3.96 -7.03 3.75
C ALA A 225 2.78 -7.75 3.10
N ASP A 226 2.18 -8.70 3.83
CA ASP A 226 0.97 -9.39 3.41
C ASP A 226 -0.27 -8.56 3.73
N ILE A 227 -0.86 -7.94 2.71
CA ILE A 227 -2.09 -7.15 2.84
C ILE A 227 -3.36 -7.99 2.97
N SER A 228 -3.30 -9.28 2.66
CA SER A 228 -4.44 -10.19 2.79
C SER A 228 -4.89 -10.38 4.24
N THR A 229 -4.00 -10.07 5.18
CA THR A 229 -4.30 -10.14 6.63
C THR A 229 -5.35 -9.14 7.10
N ILE A 230 -5.64 -8.09 6.32
CA ILE A 230 -6.60 -7.04 6.67
C ILE A 230 -8.02 -7.49 6.29
N PRO A 231 -8.99 -7.59 7.24
CA PRO A 231 -10.38 -7.89 6.90
C PRO A 231 -10.98 -6.83 5.99
N LEU A 232 -11.52 -7.24 4.82
CA LEU A 232 -12.08 -6.30 3.85
C LEU A 232 -13.25 -5.50 4.42
N ALA A 233 -14.06 -6.09 5.30
CA ALA A 233 -15.20 -5.43 5.94
C ALA A 233 -14.80 -4.22 6.80
N ALA A 234 -13.57 -4.22 7.32
CA ALA A 234 -13.04 -3.15 8.15
C ALA A 234 -12.49 -1.95 7.36
N ILE A 235 -12.25 -2.11 6.04
CA ILE A 235 -11.66 -1.06 5.21
C ILE A 235 -12.71 -0.02 4.83
N GLN A 236 -12.40 1.26 5.06
CA GLN A 236 -13.15 2.42 4.60
C GLN A 236 -12.74 2.81 3.18
N ARG A 237 -11.43 2.85 2.91
CA ARG A 237 -10.85 3.16 1.59
C ARG A 237 -9.41 2.70 1.52
N VAL A 238 -8.89 2.61 0.31
CA VAL A 238 -7.46 2.40 0.05
C VAL A 238 -6.93 3.63 -0.68
N GLU A 239 -5.88 4.24 -0.15
CA GLU A 239 -5.17 5.37 -0.76
C GLU A 239 -3.86 4.89 -1.35
N VAL A 240 -3.66 5.08 -2.65
CA VAL A 240 -2.45 4.68 -3.37
C VAL A 240 -1.74 5.93 -3.85
N LEU A 241 -0.57 6.15 -3.29
CA LEU A 241 0.33 7.23 -3.63
C LEU A 241 1.36 6.70 -4.61
N THR A 242 1.28 7.11 -5.87
CA THR A 242 2.14 6.61 -6.96
C THR A 242 3.35 7.52 -7.21
N ASP A 243 4.10 7.83 -6.16
CA ASP A 243 5.26 8.72 -6.19
C ASP A 243 6.26 8.33 -5.09
N GLY A 244 7.56 8.50 -5.34
CA GLY A 244 8.60 8.25 -4.35
C GLY A 244 8.36 9.07 -3.08
N SER A 245 8.34 8.41 -1.92
CA SER A 245 7.85 9.02 -0.68
C SER A 245 8.67 8.68 0.57
N SER A 246 9.94 8.31 0.38
CA SER A 246 10.83 8.03 1.52
C SER A 246 11.10 9.26 2.40
N ALA A 247 10.99 10.48 1.86
CA ALA A 247 11.07 11.72 2.62
C ALA A 247 9.97 11.83 3.71
N ILE A 248 8.85 11.13 3.53
CA ILE A 248 7.71 11.15 4.46
C ILE A 248 7.67 9.87 5.30
N TYR A 249 7.87 8.70 4.67
CA TYR A 249 7.61 7.39 5.28
C TYR A 249 8.88 6.55 5.54
N GLY A 250 10.04 6.97 5.05
CA GLY A 250 11.32 6.24 5.16
C GLY A 250 11.50 5.17 4.10
N SER A 251 12.35 4.18 4.38
CA SER A 251 12.68 3.08 3.48
C SER A 251 11.46 2.43 2.81
N ASP A 252 11.65 1.81 1.64
CA ASP A 252 10.71 0.98 0.88
C ASP A 252 9.64 1.73 0.09
N ALA A 253 9.52 3.07 0.25
CA ALA A 253 8.59 3.91 -0.49
C ALA A 253 9.19 4.46 -1.80
N ILE A 254 9.79 3.59 -2.64
CA ILE A 254 10.40 3.94 -3.92
C ILE A 254 9.34 4.12 -5.01
N ALA A 255 8.56 3.07 -5.26
CA ALA A 255 7.50 3.07 -6.27
C ALA A 255 6.23 3.80 -5.80
N GLY A 256 6.06 3.89 -4.48
CA GLY A 256 4.92 4.52 -3.86
C GLY A 256 4.51 3.90 -2.54
N VAL A 257 3.29 4.25 -2.11
CA VAL A 257 2.70 3.81 -0.84
C VAL A 257 1.25 3.39 -1.05
N ALA A 258 0.86 2.25 -0.51
CA ALA A 258 -0.54 1.83 -0.40
C ALA A 258 -0.97 1.90 1.06
N ASN A 259 -1.90 2.77 1.39
CA ASN A 259 -2.38 2.98 2.75
C ASN A 259 -3.83 2.52 2.88
N PHE A 260 -4.05 1.51 3.71
CA PHE A 260 -5.35 0.93 4.00
C PHE A 260 -5.96 1.67 5.18
N ILE A 261 -6.99 2.46 4.91
CA ILE A 261 -7.68 3.26 5.91
C ILE A 261 -8.87 2.48 6.45
N LEU A 262 -8.90 2.28 7.75
CA LEU A 262 -9.95 1.55 8.44
C LEU A 262 -11.17 2.42 8.70
N LYS A 263 -12.34 1.80 8.85
CA LYS A 263 -13.53 2.43 9.46
C LYS A 263 -13.18 2.77 10.90
N THR A 264 -13.30 4.02 11.31
CA THR A 264 -12.98 4.47 12.67
C THR A 264 -14.22 4.63 13.53
N ARG A 265 -15.28 5.22 12.98
CA ARG A 265 -16.57 5.40 13.65
C ARG A 265 -17.63 4.63 12.89
N TYR A 266 -18.13 3.59 13.51
CA TYR A 266 -19.18 2.73 13.00
C TYR A 266 -20.16 2.41 14.12
N ASP A 267 -21.45 2.61 13.86
CA ASP A 267 -22.53 2.29 14.81
C ASP A 267 -23.39 1.18 14.22
N GLY A 268 -23.38 0.03 14.83
CA GLY A 268 -24.15 -1.12 14.41
C GLY A 268 -23.32 -2.39 14.25
N GLY A 269 -23.89 -3.36 13.56
CA GLY A 269 -23.26 -4.62 13.19
C GLY A 269 -23.45 -4.90 11.71
N GLU A 270 -22.50 -5.62 11.11
CA GLU A 270 -22.58 -6.12 9.75
C GLU A 270 -22.10 -7.58 9.74
N VAL A 271 -22.85 -8.45 9.09
CA VAL A 271 -22.40 -9.82 8.78
C VAL A 271 -22.47 -10.02 7.28
N SER A 272 -21.50 -10.72 6.72
CA SER A 272 -21.44 -11.02 5.31
C SER A 272 -21.03 -12.48 5.07
N ALA A 273 -21.61 -13.08 4.06
CA ALA A 273 -21.24 -14.38 3.54
C ALA A 273 -21.13 -14.28 2.01
N ARG A 274 -19.98 -14.65 1.48
CA ARG A 274 -19.70 -14.76 0.05
C ARG A 274 -19.32 -16.21 -0.27
N VAL A 275 -19.92 -16.75 -1.33
CA VAL A 275 -19.55 -18.06 -1.88
C VAL A 275 -19.41 -17.91 -3.37
N GLY A 276 -18.30 -18.39 -3.93
CA GLY A 276 -18.02 -18.32 -5.35
C GLY A 276 -17.10 -19.44 -5.81
N GLY A 277 -16.96 -19.61 -7.12
CA GLY A 277 -16.08 -20.63 -7.69
C GLY A 277 -15.89 -20.42 -9.19
N ALA A 278 -14.83 -21.04 -9.73
CA ALA A 278 -14.56 -21.03 -11.15
C ALA A 278 -15.51 -21.99 -11.88
N THR A 279 -16.05 -21.56 -13.04
CA THR A 279 -17.04 -22.38 -13.79
C THR A 279 -16.43 -23.61 -14.43
N GLN A 280 -15.12 -23.60 -14.68
CA GLN A 280 -14.37 -24.75 -15.20
C GLN A 280 -13.91 -25.72 -14.10
N GLY A 281 -14.31 -25.50 -12.84
CA GLY A 281 -13.97 -26.32 -11.68
C GLY A 281 -12.77 -25.80 -10.86
N GLY A 282 -12.71 -26.22 -9.59
CA GLY A 282 -11.76 -25.77 -8.61
C GLY A 282 -11.99 -24.35 -8.12
N GLY A 283 -11.18 -23.90 -7.16
CA GLY A 283 -11.20 -22.53 -6.66
C GLY A 283 -12.51 -22.15 -5.97
N LEU A 284 -13.26 -23.09 -5.39
CA LEU A 284 -14.41 -22.75 -4.54
C LEU A 284 -13.91 -21.86 -3.40
N GLU A 285 -14.48 -20.66 -3.32
CA GLU A 285 -14.11 -19.64 -2.34
C GLU A 285 -15.31 -19.35 -1.43
N GLN A 286 -15.05 -19.36 -0.15
CA GLN A 286 -16.00 -19.00 0.90
C GLN A 286 -15.37 -17.92 1.77
N VAL A 287 -16.04 -16.78 1.89
CA VAL A 287 -15.61 -15.68 2.76
C VAL A 287 -16.76 -15.33 3.70
N TYR A 288 -16.50 -15.42 4.97
CA TYR A 288 -17.45 -15.02 6.02
C TYR A 288 -16.84 -13.89 6.83
N SER A 289 -17.57 -12.82 7.02
CA SER A 289 -17.11 -11.70 7.85
C SER A 289 -18.18 -11.21 8.81
N ALA A 290 -17.72 -10.69 9.93
CA ALA A 290 -18.54 -9.97 10.88
C ALA A 290 -17.79 -8.70 11.31
N LEU A 291 -18.53 -7.60 11.40
CA LEU A 291 -18.07 -6.31 11.87
C LEU A 291 -19.06 -5.80 12.90
N VAL A 292 -18.58 -5.27 14.01
CA VAL A 292 -19.40 -4.59 15.00
C VAL A 292 -18.68 -3.34 15.47
N GLY A 293 -19.42 -2.27 15.61
CA GLY A 293 -18.88 -1.01 16.11
C GLY A 293 -19.89 -0.24 16.95
N LYS A 294 -19.36 0.60 17.81
CA LYS A 294 -20.15 1.52 18.62
C LYS A 294 -19.38 2.80 18.86
N THR A 295 -20.06 3.90 18.63
CA THR A 295 -19.57 5.25 18.91
C THR A 295 -20.34 5.81 20.09
N PHE A 296 -19.62 6.23 21.12
CA PHE A 296 -20.12 6.92 22.28
C PHE A 296 -19.66 8.38 22.24
N SER A 297 -20.11 9.20 23.18
CA SER A 297 -19.76 10.61 23.19
C SER A 297 -18.25 10.91 23.23
N ARG A 298 -17.46 10.01 23.83
CA ARG A 298 -16.02 10.19 24.03
C ARG A 298 -15.16 9.04 23.56
N TRP A 299 -15.72 7.93 23.16
CA TRP A 299 -14.94 6.80 22.69
C TRP A 299 -15.71 6.03 21.62
N HIS A 300 -14.98 5.33 20.79
CA HIS A 300 -15.52 4.43 19.79
C HIS A 300 -14.69 3.15 19.75
N ALA A 301 -15.34 2.08 19.41
CA ALA A 301 -14.69 0.81 19.22
C ALA A 301 -15.28 0.10 18.00
N LEU A 302 -14.44 -0.59 17.28
CA LEU A 302 -14.76 -1.42 16.12
C LEU A 302 -14.05 -2.75 16.28
N ALA A 303 -14.74 -3.84 16.01
CA ALA A 303 -14.14 -5.17 15.90
C ALA A 303 -14.60 -5.82 14.60
N SER A 304 -13.70 -6.51 13.92
CA SER A 304 -13.99 -7.27 12.70
C SER A 304 -13.30 -8.61 12.74
N VAL A 305 -13.97 -9.61 12.21
CA VAL A 305 -13.41 -10.94 11.95
C VAL A 305 -13.76 -11.35 10.52
N GLU A 306 -12.82 -12.01 9.85
CA GLU A 306 -12.99 -12.56 8.52
C GLU A 306 -12.40 -13.96 8.48
N TYR A 307 -13.15 -14.91 7.90
CA TYR A 307 -12.68 -16.24 7.60
C TYR A 307 -12.79 -16.47 6.10
N LEU A 308 -11.70 -16.91 5.48
CA LEU A 308 -11.63 -17.29 4.08
C LEU A 308 -11.20 -18.74 3.97
N ASN A 309 -11.92 -19.50 3.14
CA ASN A 309 -11.49 -20.81 2.68
C ASN A 309 -11.58 -20.84 1.16
N ARG A 310 -10.47 -21.15 0.50
CA ARG A 310 -10.38 -21.25 -0.96
C ARG A 310 -9.76 -22.60 -1.33
N GLU A 311 -10.42 -23.33 -2.21
CA GLU A 311 -9.89 -24.56 -2.77
C GLU A 311 -8.84 -24.31 -3.84
N ALA A 312 -7.99 -25.30 -4.07
CA ALA A 312 -7.01 -25.29 -5.14
C ALA A 312 -7.67 -25.29 -6.54
N ILE A 313 -6.93 -24.78 -7.51
CA ILE A 313 -7.18 -24.99 -8.94
C ILE A 313 -6.02 -25.80 -9.48
N PHE A 314 -6.32 -26.93 -10.13
CA PHE A 314 -5.32 -27.82 -10.69
C PHE A 314 -5.20 -27.69 -12.22
N ALA A 315 -4.05 -28.04 -12.77
CA ALA A 315 -3.76 -27.97 -14.19
C ALA A 315 -4.76 -28.78 -15.04
N HIS A 316 -5.17 -29.96 -14.57
CA HIS A 316 -6.16 -30.80 -15.29
C HIS A 316 -7.57 -30.17 -15.39
N GLN A 317 -7.85 -29.09 -14.68
CA GLN A 317 -9.13 -28.37 -14.72
C GLN A 317 -9.14 -27.23 -15.75
N ARG A 318 -8.06 -27.09 -16.52
CA ARG A 318 -7.92 -26.04 -17.54
C ARG A 318 -7.38 -26.62 -18.83
N ASP A 319 -8.11 -26.46 -19.93
CA ASP A 319 -7.72 -27.00 -21.22
C ASP A 319 -6.39 -26.43 -21.72
N PHE A 320 -6.11 -25.15 -21.43
CA PHE A 320 -4.87 -24.47 -21.83
C PHE A 320 -3.63 -24.91 -21.04
N THR A 321 -3.78 -25.77 -20.03
CA THR A 321 -2.68 -26.36 -19.26
C THR A 321 -2.65 -27.90 -19.37
N ALA A 322 -3.27 -28.47 -20.40
CA ALA A 322 -3.36 -29.92 -20.61
C ALA A 322 -2.00 -30.62 -20.73
N THR A 323 -0.92 -29.88 -21.01
CA THR A 323 0.47 -30.40 -21.11
C THR A 323 1.20 -30.39 -19.76
N ALA A 324 0.67 -29.74 -18.74
CA ALA A 324 1.24 -29.76 -17.41
C ALA A 324 0.83 -31.04 -16.64
N PRO A 325 1.62 -31.47 -15.62
CA PRO A 325 1.17 -32.51 -14.71
C PRO A 325 -0.17 -32.14 -14.10
N GLY A 326 -1.14 -33.09 -14.16
CA GLY A 326 -2.54 -32.78 -13.82
C GLY A 326 -2.78 -32.36 -12.38
N ASP A 327 -1.89 -32.70 -11.47
CA ASP A 327 -1.89 -32.34 -10.04
C ASP A 327 -1.06 -31.08 -9.72
N SER A 328 -0.48 -30.42 -10.72
CA SER A 328 0.15 -29.12 -10.56
C SER A 328 -0.89 -28.06 -10.16
N ASN A 329 -0.57 -27.25 -9.18
CA ASN A 329 -1.44 -26.18 -8.73
C ASN A 329 -1.32 -24.94 -9.64
N LEU A 330 -2.43 -24.54 -10.26
CA LEU A 330 -2.60 -23.22 -10.88
C LEU A 330 -3.10 -22.17 -9.87
N GLY A 331 -3.80 -22.63 -8.84
CA GLY A 331 -4.22 -21.84 -7.71
C GLY A 331 -4.11 -22.66 -6.43
N ARG A 332 -3.69 -22.04 -5.35
CA ARG A 332 -3.45 -22.74 -4.08
C ARG A 332 -4.72 -22.91 -3.28
N GLN A 333 -4.74 -23.95 -2.45
CA GLN A 333 -5.65 -23.99 -1.34
C GLN A 333 -5.21 -23.01 -0.27
N GLU A 334 -6.13 -22.21 0.25
CA GLU A 334 -5.87 -21.22 1.30
C GLU A 334 -6.99 -21.24 2.33
N GLU A 335 -6.62 -21.32 3.59
CA GLU A 335 -7.47 -21.07 4.75
C GLU A 335 -6.91 -19.90 5.53
N ARG A 336 -7.72 -18.86 5.80
CA ARG A 336 -7.27 -17.69 6.55
C ARG A 336 -8.33 -17.21 7.51
N THR A 337 -7.91 -16.93 8.74
CA THR A 337 -8.69 -16.19 9.73
C THR A 337 -7.98 -14.88 10.06
N SER A 338 -8.69 -13.77 9.94
CA SER A 338 -8.18 -12.45 10.30
C SER A 338 -9.11 -11.80 11.30
N ALA A 339 -8.58 -11.16 12.32
CA ALA A 339 -9.34 -10.42 13.32
C ALA A 339 -8.69 -9.05 13.56
N MET A 340 -9.51 -8.03 13.72
CA MET A 340 -9.07 -6.67 13.93
C MET A 340 -9.92 -5.98 14.98
N VAL A 341 -9.27 -5.18 15.82
CA VAL A 341 -9.90 -4.29 16.79
C VAL A 341 -9.32 -2.89 16.62
N SER A 342 -10.19 -1.90 16.54
CA SER A 342 -9.80 -0.48 16.55
C SER A 342 -10.57 0.23 17.67
N VAL A 343 -9.86 0.98 18.50
CA VAL A 343 -10.43 1.75 19.63
C VAL A 343 -9.89 3.16 19.56
N GLY A 344 -10.78 4.13 19.73
CA GLY A 344 -10.39 5.53 19.90
C GLY A 344 -11.15 6.17 21.06
N ALA A 345 -10.51 7.11 21.73
CA ALA A 345 -11.10 7.81 22.86
C ALA A 345 -10.64 9.28 22.93
N ASP A 346 -11.59 10.18 23.15
CA ASP A 346 -11.34 11.58 23.53
C ASP A 346 -11.24 11.66 25.05
N ILE A 347 -10.02 11.53 25.59
CA ILE A 347 -9.76 11.55 27.04
C ILE A 347 -10.15 12.91 27.61
N THR A 348 -9.78 13.97 26.89
CA THR A 348 -10.23 15.35 27.15
C THR A 348 -10.63 16.01 25.83
N SER A 349 -11.06 17.27 25.86
CA SER A 349 -11.32 18.06 24.63
C SER A 349 -10.06 18.32 23.78
N ARG A 350 -8.87 18.01 24.29
CA ARG A 350 -7.57 18.24 23.61
C ARG A 350 -6.73 16.97 23.47
N LEU A 351 -6.98 15.96 24.29
CA LEU A 351 -6.20 14.73 24.30
C LEU A 351 -7.06 13.57 23.80
N SER A 352 -6.67 12.96 22.70
CA SER A 352 -7.27 11.74 22.20
C SER A 352 -6.26 10.59 22.14
N PHE A 353 -6.78 9.38 22.13
CA PHE A 353 -6.04 8.13 22.06
C PHE A 353 -6.61 7.28 20.93
N ASN A 354 -5.78 6.50 20.24
CA ASN A 354 -6.21 5.47 19.31
C ASN A 354 -5.36 4.21 19.45
N LEU A 355 -5.93 3.07 19.15
CA LEU A 355 -5.28 1.76 19.16
C LEU A 355 -5.89 0.90 18.07
N ASP A 356 -5.05 0.32 17.21
CA ASP A 356 -5.40 -0.68 16.21
C ASP A 356 -4.63 -1.96 16.52
N ALA A 357 -5.32 -3.09 16.55
CA ALA A 357 -4.74 -4.42 16.71
C ALA A 357 -5.24 -5.32 15.59
N LEU A 358 -4.32 -6.00 14.91
CA LEU A 358 -4.57 -6.93 13.83
C LEU A 358 -3.93 -8.27 14.20
N TRP A 359 -4.68 -9.34 14.04
CA TRP A 359 -4.20 -10.71 14.12
C TRP A 359 -4.68 -11.48 12.89
N ALA A 360 -3.83 -12.29 12.31
CA ALA A 360 -4.21 -13.18 11.23
C ALA A 360 -3.45 -14.50 11.33
N HIS A 361 -4.09 -15.55 10.85
CA HIS A 361 -3.49 -16.86 10.69
C HIS A 361 -3.89 -17.41 9.33
N ARG A 362 -2.90 -17.63 8.46
CA ARG A 362 -3.08 -18.15 7.12
C ARG A 362 -2.38 -19.49 6.97
N ARG A 363 -3.10 -20.46 6.41
CA ARG A 363 -2.56 -21.74 5.95
C ARG A 363 -2.74 -21.86 4.46
N ALA A 364 -1.72 -22.38 3.79
CA ALA A 364 -1.81 -22.64 2.36
C ALA A 364 -1.15 -24.00 2.06
N THR A 365 -1.73 -24.71 1.07
CA THR A 365 -1.14 -25.94 0.56
C THR A 365 -1.05 -25.86 -0.96
N TYR A 366 0.04 -26.34 -1.52
CA TYR A 366 0.22 -26.42 -2.95
C TYR A 366 1.19 -27.53 -3.33
N THR A 367 1.15 -27.92 -4.61
CA THR A 367 2.03 -28.92 -5.17
C THR A 367 2.80 -28.33 -6.33
N ASP A 368 4.12 -28.40 -6.28
CA ASP A 368 5.03 -28.00 -7.34
C ASP A 368 5.58 -29.20 -8.09
N HIS A 369 5.83 -29.03 -9.39
CA HIS A 369 6.59 -29.92 -10.23
C HIS A 369 7.74 -29.15 -10.86
N TYR A 370 8.95 -29.35 -10.41
CA TYR A 370 10.16 -28.72 -10.99
C TYR A 370 10.44 -29.21 -12.41
N GLN A 371 10.09 -30.44 -12.69
CA GLN A 371 10.15 -31.07 -14.01
C GLN A 371 9.05 -32.12 -14.10
N VAL A 372 8.43 -32.28 -15.28
CA VAL A 372 7.36 -33.26 -15.50
C VAL A 372 7.77 -34.68 -15.08
N ALA A 373 9.04 -35.01 -15.22
CA ALA A 373 9.58 -36.35 -14.89
C ALA A 373 9.90 -36.54 -13.40
N LEU A 374 9.84 -35.50 -12.58
CA LEU A 374 10.14 -35.60 -11.14
C LEU A 374 8.85 -35.78 -10.34
N PRO A 375 8.92 -36.39 -9.14
CA PRO A 375 7.78 -36.48 -8.24
C PRO A 375 7.24 -35.10 -7.87
N ALA A 376 5.94 -35.03 -7.56
CA ALA A 376 5.29 -33.86 -7.02
C ALA A 376 5.91 -33.45 -5.66
N TYR A 377 6.04 -32.17 -5.46
CA TYR A 377 6.54 -31.56 -4.21
C TYR A 377 5.38 -30.84 -3.49
N PRO A 378 4.69 -31.52 -2.55
CA PRO A 378 3.67 -30.85 -1.75
C PRO A 378 4.32 -29.92 -0.73
N HIS A 379 3.75 -28.74 -0.61
CA HIS A 379 4.11 -27.72 0.37
C HIS A 379 2.96 -27.46 1.34
N GLN A 380 3.28 -27.24 2.60
CA GLN A 380 2.34 -26.77 3.61
C GLN A 380 2.91 -25.55 4.28
N MET A 381 2.15 -24.47 4.23
CA MET A 381 2.53 -23.18 4.83
C MET A 381 1.63 -22.87 6.01
N ASP A 382 2.22 -22.39 7.08
CA ASP A 382 1.55 -21.89 8.29
C ASP A 382 2.11 -20.51 8.66
N LEU A 383 1.24 -19.48 8.72
CA LEU A 383 1.66 -18.09 8.79
C LEU A 383 0.81 -17.31 9.80
N PRO A 384 1.09 -17.41 11.09
CA PRO A 384 0.55 -16.49 12.07
C PRO A 384 1.21 -15.12 11.97
N SER A 385 0.42 -14.06 12.06
CA SER A 385 0.87 -12.68 12.09
C SER A 385 0.07 -11.85 13.08
N HIS A 386 0.71 -10.87 13.68
CA HIS A 386 0.04 -9.92 14.57
C HIS A 386 0.70 -8.55 14.53
N SER A 387 -0.10 -7.53 14.73
CA SER A 387 0.33 -6.15 14.82
C SER A 387 -0.55 -5.41 15.83
N ILE A 388 0.06 -4.62 16.67
CA ILE A 388 -0.61 -3.69 17.56
C ILE A 388 0.10 -2.34 17.46
N ALA A 389 -0.67 -1.29 17.18
CA ALA A 389 -0.12 0.06 17.12
C ALA A 389 -1.16 1.08 17.59
N GLY A 390 -0.70 2.09 18.31
CA GLY A 390 -1.58 3.12 18.84
C GLY A 390 -0.83 4.35 19.23
N GLY A 391 -1.55 5.39 19.65
CA GLY A 391 -0.92 6.62 20.03
C GLY A 391 -1.86 7.63 20.69
N PHE A 392 -1.25 8.70 21.14
CA PHE A 392 -1.90 9.86 21.71
C PHE A 392 -1.76 11.06 20.78
N LYS A 393 -2.84 11.85 20.65
CA LYS A 393 -2.83 13.14 19.96
C LYS A 393 -3.26 14.21 20.96
N LEU A 394 -2.44 15.23 21.12
CA LEU A 394 -2.69 16.38 21.97
C LEU A 394 -2.83 17.62 21.11
N ALA A 395 -4.02 18.22 21.11
CA ALA A 395 -4.28 19.51 20.48
C ALA A 395 -3.81 20.64 21.38
N LEU A 396 -2.95 21.50 20.84
CA LEU A 396 -2.38 22.66 21.52
C LEU A 396 -2.98 23.96 20.94
N PRO A 397 -2.79 25.12 21.59
CA PRO A 397 -3.14 26.43 21.02
C PRO A 397 -2.47 26.68 19.67
N LEU A 398 -3.01 27.61 18.86
CA LEU A 398 -2.47 28.00 17.55
C LEU A 398 -2.45 26.87 16.51
N GLU A 399 -3.42 25.97 16.57
CA GLU A 399 -3.57 24.82 15.65
C GLU A 399 -2.39 23.82 15.69
N TRP A 400 -1.61 23.79 16.75
CA TRP A 400 -0.59 22.79 16.94
C TRP A 400 -1.17 21.47 17.45
N ASN A 401 -0.67 20.37 16.92
CA ASN A 401 -0.94 19.02 17.38
C ASN A 401 0.40 18.32 17.71
N LEU A 402 0.42 17.61 18.83
CA LEU A 402 1.48 16.67 19.15
C LEU A 402 0.91 15.25 19.04
N ARG A 403 1.65 14.35 18.41
CA ARG A 403 1.34 12.92 18.35
C ARG A 403 2.51 12.13 18.93
N LEU A 404 2.18 11.07 19.65
CA LEU A 404 3.13 10.06 20.09
C LEU A 404 2.53 8.70 19.73
N ASP A 405 3.13 8.03 18.77
CA ASP A 405 2.71 6.71 18.29
C ASP A 405 3.72 5.66 18.67
N GLY A 406 3.26 4.43 18.88
CA GLY A 406 4.11 3.27 19.12
C GLY A 406 3.43 2.00 18.70
N GLY A 407 4.21 0.97 18.45
CA GLY A 407 3.64 -0.31 18.03
C GLY A 407 4.66 -1.44 18.01
N ALA A 408 4.12 -2.65 17.94
CA ALA A 408 4.86 -3.89 17.80
C ALA A 408 4.16 -4.80 16.79
N SER A 409 4.92 -5.51 15.97
CA SER A 409 4.39 -6.47 15.02
C SER A 409 5.33 -7.64 14.84
N SER A 410 4.77 -8.80 14.50
CA SER A 410 5.53 -10.01 14.18
C SER A 410 4.80 -10.84 13.13
N THR A 411 5.59 -11.50 12.29
CA THR A 411 5.14 -12.59 11.41
C THR A 411 6.04 -13.79 11.64
N ASP A 412 5.44 -14.95 11.77
CA ASP A 412 6.12 -16.23 11.82
C ASP A 412 5.63 -17.07 10.65
N ALA A 413 6.53 -17.51 9.76
CA ALA A 413 6.16 -18.31 8.61
C ALA A 413 6.91 -19.64 8.68
N THR A 414 6.17 -20.72 8.51
CA THR A 414 6.71 -22.07 8.36
C THR A 414 6.28 -22.60 7.00
N ASP A 415 7.23 -23.12 6.20
CA ASP A 415 6.97 -23.83 4.95
C ASP A 415 7.59 -25.22 5.03
N ILE A 416 6.74 -26.24 4.93
CA ILE A 416 7.15 -27.64 4.98
C ILE A 416 7.10 -28.20 3.55
N SER A 417 8.28 -28.48 2.98
CA SER A 417 8.41 -29.20 1.70
C SER A 417 8.31 -30.71 1.93
N GLY A 418 7.23 -31.30 1.40
CA GLY A 418 6.90 -32.70 1.67
C GLY A 418 7.84 -33.73 1.05
N TYR A 419 8.55 -33.40 -0.06
CA TYR A 419 9.45 -34.33 -0.74
C TYR A 419 10.65 -34.76 0.12
N LEU A 420 11.26 -33.79 0.84
CA LEU A 420 12.41 -34.06 1.71
C LEU A 420 12.08 -33.86 3.19
N GLY A 421 10.87 -33.45 3.54
CA GLY A 421 10.47 -33.11 4.91
C GLY A 421 11.30 -31.95 5.46
N ILE A 422 11.73 -31.03 4.58
CA ILE A 422 12.46 -29.82 5.01
C ILE A 422 11.44 -28.79 5.47
N GLU A 423 11.58 -28.33 6.68
CA GLU A 423 10.80 -27.24 7.26
C GLU A 423 11.61 -25.96 7.26
N PHE A 424 11.17 -24.94 6.51
CA PHE A 424 11.75 -23.60 6.50
C PHE A 424 10.98 -22.70 7.45
N ASN A 425 11.69 -21.92 8.23
CA ASN A 425 11.13 -21.01 9.21
C ASN A 425 11.64 -19.59 8.97
N TYR A 426 10.72 -18.62 9.02
CA TYR A 426 11.01 -17.19 8.87
C TYR A 426 10.27 -16.43 9.96
N ARG A 427 10.98 -15.60 10.71
CA ARG A 427 10.40 -14.75 11.74
C ARG A 427 10.86 -13.31 11.56
N ASN A 428 9.90 -12.41 11.44
CA ASN A 428 10.12 -10.98 11.38
C ASN A 428 9.48 -10.31 12.61
N GLU A 429 10.19 -9.40 13.25
CA GLU A 429 9.70 -8.62 14.38
C GLU A 429 10.04 -7.14 14.14
N THR A 430 9.09 -6.25 14.42
CA THR A 430 9.29 -4.80 14.33
C THR A 430 8.64 -4.13 15.53
N ASN A 431 9.38 -3.24 16.18
CA ASN A 431 8.89 -2.37 17.25
C ASN A 431 9.24 -0.93 16.90
N PHE A 432 8.37 0.04 17.21
CA PHE A 432 8.66 1.44 16.95
C PHE A 432 8.04 2.38 17.98
N VAL A 433 8.63 3.57 18.08
CA VAL A 433 8.05 4.74 18.71
C VAL A 433 8.33 5.95 17.84
N GLU A 434 7.33 6.81 17.60
CA GLU A 434 7.44 8.01 16.76
C GLU A 434 6.74 9.18 17.44
N GLY A 435 7.41 10.33 17.51
CA GLY A 435 6.84 11.60 17.92
C GLY A 435 6.70 12.53 16.72
N LEU A 436 5.58 13.25 16.63
CA LEU A 436 5.28 14.21 15.58
C LEU A 436 4.67 15.46 16.19
N ALA A 437 5.16 16.63 15.77
CA ALA A 437 4.53 17.92 16.01
C ALA A 437 4.15 18.55 14.67
N GLU A 438 2.92 19.03 14.54
CA GLU A 438 2.42 19.75 13.35
C GLU A 438 1.65 21.01 13.75
N GLY A 439 1.73 22.05 12.93
CA GLY A 439 0.98 23.28 13.20
C GLY A 439 1.26 24.41 12.22
N THR A 440 0.67 25.57 12.53
CA THR A 440 0.92 26.80 11.79
C THR A 440 2.16 27.49 12.35
N LEU A 441 3.18 27.73 11.50
CA LEU A 441 4.43 28.40 11.87
C LEU A 441 4.25 29.92 11.85
N LEU A 442 3.71 30.45 10.76
CA LEU A 442 3.44 31.88 10.56
C LEU A 442 2.39 32.05 9.44
N SER A 443 1.85 33.25 9.32
CA SER A 443 0.93 33.61 8.23
C SER A 443 1.61 34.54 7.25
N LEU A 444 1.60 34.18 5.97
CA LEU A 444 2.00 35.02 4.83
C LEU A 444 0.77 35.62 4.16
N PRO A 445 0.93 36.60 3.26
CA PRO A 445 -0.18 37.05 2.40
C PRO A 445 -0.84 35.94 1.61
N GLY A 446 -0.10 34.88 1.27
CA GLY A 446 -0.58 33.68 0.57
C GLY A 446 -1.39 32.72 1.46
N GLY A 447 -1.31 32.83 2.78
CA GLY A 447 -1.98 31.96 3.74
C GLY A 447 -1.06 31.47 4.86
N ALA A 448 -1.52 30.50 5.62
CA ALA A 448 -0.76 29.93 6.74
C ALA A 448 0.37 29.00 6.25
N VAL A 449 1.61 29.30 6.62
CA VAL A 449 2.75 28.39 6.49
C VAL A 449 2.61 27.31 7.52
N LYS A 450 2.47 26.08 7.07
CA LYS A 450 2.33 24.90 7.95
C LYS A 450 3.63 24.09 7.98
N VAL A 451 3.92 23.54 9.15
CA VAL A 451 5.09 22.70 9.36
C VAL A 451 4.68 21.45 10.12
N ALA A 452 5.32 20.36 9.78
CA ALA A 452 5.33 19.12 10.56
C ALA A 452 6.79 18.68 10.73
N PHE A 453 7.16 18.26 11.93
CA PHE A 453 8.46 17.67 12.19
C PHE A 453 8.37 16.62 13.28
N GLY A 454 9.25 15.68 13.23
CA GLY A 454 9.23 14.59 14.19
C GLY A 454 10.43 13.68 14.06
N GLY A 455 10.41 12.63 14.84
CA GLY A 455 11.43 11.60 14.82
C GLY A 455 10.99 10.39 15.61
N GLY A 456 11.75 9.34 15.51
CA GLY A 456 11.42 8.09 16.16
C GLY A 456 12.57 7.11 16.17
N HIS A 457 12.29 6.01 16.82
CA HIS A 457 13.15 4.85 16.89
C HIS A 457 12.39 3.62 16.42
N ARG A 458 13.04 2.79 15.59
CA ARG A 458 12.49 1.49 15.15
C ARG A 458 13.55 0.42 15.33
N ASN A 459 13.14 -0.69 15.91
CA ASN A 459 13.95 -1.90 15.99
C ASN A 459 13.35 -2.96 15.08
N GLU A 460 14.17 -3.59 14.26
CA GLU A 460 13.80 -4.67 13.37
C GLU A 460 14.67 -5.89 13.67
N ARG A 461 14.06 -7.06 13.63
CA ARG A 461 14.74 -8.34 13.81
C ARG A 461 14.22 -9.37 12.82
N PHE A 462 15.14 -10.16 12.28
CA PHE A 462 14.84 -11.27 11.37
C PHE A 462 15.61 -12.52 11.80
N VAL A 463 14.94 -13.66 11.74
CA VAL A 463 15.57 -14.97 11.94
C VAL A 463 14.99 -15.94 10.94
N SER A 464 15.84 -16.68 10.25
CA SER A 464 15.45 -17.72 9.32
C SER A 464 16.33 -18.94 9.49
N GLY A 465 15.74 -20.12 9.33
CA GLY A 465 16.43 -21.39 9.40
C GLY A 465 15.65 -22.47 8.67
N TYR A 466 16.21 -23.67 8.66
CA TYR A 466 15.51 -24.87 8.23
C TYR A 466 15.79 -26.05 9.16
N THR A 467 14.84 -26.96 9.24
CA THR A 467 14.96 -28.23 9.93
C THR A 467 14.89 -29.36 8.91
N PHE A 468 15.89 -30.25 8.91
CA PHE A 468 15.96 -31.41 8.06
C PHE A 468 16.40 -32.61 8.88
N LEU A 469 15.65 -33.71 8.81
CA LEU A 469 15.87 -34.92 9.61
C LEU A 469 16.03 -34.65 11.12
N GLY A 470 15.24 -33.70 11.64
CA GLY A 470 15.28 -33.28 13.05
C GLY A 470 16.47 -32.39 13.44
N MET A 471 17.31 -32.02 12.49
CA MET A 471 18.44 -31.09 12.70
C MET A 471 18.10 -29.72 12.20
N SER A 472 18.03 -28.73 13.10
CA SER A 472 17.81 -27.34 12.75
C SER A 472 19.13 -26.64 12.37
N ARG A 473 19.10 -25.84 11.30
CA ARG A 473 20.24 -25.06 10.83
C ARG A 473 19.80 -23.62 10.55
N PRO A 474 20.57 -22.62 11.00
CA PRO A 474 20.28 -21.24 10.66
C PRO A 474 20.58 -20.95 9.19
N LEU A 475 19.75 -20.13 8.55
CA LEU A 475 19.96 -19.59 7.20
C LEU A 475 20.39 -18.14 7.22
N ALA A 476 19.67 -17.29 7.96
CA ALA A 476 19.98 -15.88 8.11
C ALA A 476 19.45 -15.38 9.44
N ALA A 477 20.16 -14.47 10.09
CA ALA A 477 19.69 -13.78 11.27
C ALA A 477 20.30 -12.39 11.35
N GLY A 478 19.51 -11.41 11.74
CA GLY A 478 19.96 -10.04 11.92
C GLY A 478 19.00 -9.22 12.79
N SER A 479 19.51 -8.14 13.32
CA SER A 479 18.72 -7.11 13.98
C SER A 479 19.35 -5.76 13.74
N ARG A 480 18.54 -4.72 13.65
CA ARG A 480 19.01 -3.34 13.49
C ARG A 480 18.14 -2.37 14.23
N ASN A 481 18.79 -1.30 14.68
CA ASN A 481 18.14 -0.12 15.22
C ASN A 481 18.17 0.97 14.16
N ILE A 482 17.10 1.74 14.08
CA ILE A 482 16.91 2.81 13.11
C ILE A 482 16.44 4.02 13.90
N ASP A 483 17.27 5.05 13.95
CA ASP A 483 16.90 6.35 14.49
C ASP A 483 16.64 7.32 13.35
N TYR A 484 15.56 8.10 13.41
CA TYR A 484 15.21 8.97 12.31
C TYR A 484 14.61 10.29 12.75
N LEU A 485 14.85 11.31 11.92
CA LEU A 485 14.22 12.62 11.99
C LEU A 485 13.61 12.96 10.64
N PHE A 486 12.49 13.67 10.67
CA PHE A 486 11.84 14.17 9.45
C PHE A 486 11.22 15.54 9.67
N ALA A 487 11.09 16.29 8.58
CA ALA A 487 10.37 17.55 8.57
C ALA A 487 9.65 17.74 7.23
N GLU A 488 8.50 18.41 7.31
CA GLU A 488 7.73 18.86 6.15
C GLU A 488 7.33 20.32 6.37
N LEU A 489 7.45 21.14 5.31
CA LEU A 489 7.09 22.54 5.30
C LEU A 489 6.20 22.80 4.09
N ARG A 490 5.04 23.43 4.30
CA ARG A 490 4.18 23.92 3.23
C ARG A 490 4.10 25.43 3.26
N ILE A 491 4.38 26.05 2.14
CA ILE A 491 4.36 27.50 1.95
C ILE A 491 3.31 27.86 0.91
N PRO A 492 2.18 28.46 1.28
CA PRO A 492 1.25 29.05 0.32
C PRO A 492 1.86 30.36 -0.23
N VAL A 493 2.36 30.29 -1.47
CA VAL A 493 3.03 31.43 -2.12
C VAL A 493 2.03 32.46 -2.60
N VAL A 494 0.92 31.98 -3.16
CA VAL A 494 -0.19 32.82 -3.63
C VAL A 494 -1.47 32.34 -2.98
N SER A 495 -2.25 33.28 -2.43
CA SER A 495 -3.56 32.96 -1.87
C SER A 495 -4.57 32.66 -2.98
N SER A 496 -5.47 31.73 -2.71
CA SER A 496 -6.65 31.56 -3.55
C SER A 496 -7.58 32.78 -3.40
N TYR A 497 -8.27 33.13 -4.49
CA TYR A 497 -9.25 34.21 -4.49
C TYR A 497 -10.69 33.69 -4.51
N ASP A 498 -10.89 32.39 -4.44
CA ASP A 498 -12.21 31.75 -4.27
C ASP A 498 -12.11 30.46 -3.43
N ASP A 499 -13.27 29.93 -3.05
CA ASP A 499 -13.39 28.69 -2.24
C ASP A 499 -12.94 27.42 -3.00
N TYR A 500 -12.68 27.50 -4.30
CA TYR A 500 -12.16 26.41 -5.14
C TYR A 500 -10.64 26.36 -5.19
N GLY A 501 -9.97 27.28 -4.49
CA GLY A 501 -8.51 27.39 -4.48
C GLY A 501 -7.93 28.05 -5.72
N THR A 502 -8.76 28.68 -6.56
CA THR A 502 -8.33 29.31 -7.82
C THR A 502 -7.29 30.41 -7.55
N GLY A 503 -6.23 30.46 -8.36
CA GLY A 503 -5.08 31.33 -8.17
C GLY A 503 -4.08 30.84 -7.14
N GLY A 504 -4.47 29.92 -6.26
CA GLY A 504 -3.62 29.41 -5.19
C GLY A 504 -2.41 28.63 -5.69
N MET A 505 -1.26 28.91 -5.10
CA MET A 505 -0.02 28.20 -5.37
C MET A 505 0.69 27.85 -4.07
N ASP A 506 0.96 26.56 -3.91
CA ASP A 506 1.61 25.99 -2.73
C ASP A 506 2.93 25.34 -3.12
N LEU A 507 3.96 25.59 -2.33
CA LEU A 507 5.22 24.84 -2.36
C LEU A 507 5.29 23.94 -1.13
N SER A 508 5.75 22.71 -1.32
CA SER A 508 6.04 21.78 -0.23
C SER A 508 7.49 21.34 -0.28
N PHE A 509 8.11 21.25 0.89
CA PHE A 509 9.46 20.73 1.09
C PHE A 509 9.38 19.69 2.18
N SER A 510 9.91 18.52 1.93
CA SER A 510 10.06 17.49 2.96
C SER A 510 11.43 16.85 2.91
N GLY A 511 11.89 16.38 4.03
CA GLY A 511 13.17 15.73 4.16
C GLY A 511 13.17 14.78 5.35
N ARG A 512 13.92 13.69 5.21
CA ARG A 512 14.11 12.69 6.24
C ARG A 512 15.55 12.22 6.27
N ILE A 513 16.06 11.99 7.47
CA ILE A 513 17.37 11.39 7.72
C ILE A 513 17.11 10.17 8.60
N GLU A 514 17.65 9.04 8.20
CA GLU A 514 17.61 7.79 8.97
C GLU A 514 19.04 7.29 9.21
N GLU A 515 19.33 6.87 10.42
CA GLU A 515 20.59 6.25 10.84
C GLU A 515 20.31 4.78 11.16
N TYR A 516 20.94 3.90 10.42
CA TYR A 516 20.84 2.44 10.56
C TYR A 516 22.09 1.88 11.23
N SER A 517 21.93 1.02 12.22
CA SER A 517 23.05 0.44 12.97
C SER A 517 23.92 -0.52 12.14
N ASP A 518 23.47 -0.97 10.98
CA ASP A 518 24.16 -1.95 10.12
C ASP A 518 24.85 -1.33 8.90
N PHE A 519 24.29 -0.35 8.21
CA PHE A 519 24.88 0.23 7.00
C PHE A 519 25.06 1.76 7.03
N GLY A 520 24.71 2.45 8.15
CA GLY A 520 24.89 3.88 8.31
C GLY A 520 23.69 4.71 7.86
N SER A 521 23.92 5.95 7.43
CA SER A 521 22.86 6.93 7.23
C SER A 521 22.33 7.02 5.80
N SER A 522 21.06 7.42 5.68
CA SER A 522 20.41 7.78 4.43
C SER A 522 19.59 9.05 4.60
N SER A 523 19.66 9.95 3.62
CA SER A 523 18.88 11.18 3.57
C SER A 523 18.06 11.26 2.29
N THR A 524 16.82 11.75 2.41
CA THR A 524 15.86 11.81 1.29
C THR A 524 15.15 13.16 1.29
N PRO A 525 15.48 14.07 0.37
CA PRO A 525 14.74 15.30 0.14
C PRO A 525 13.57 15.08 -0.83
N LYS A 526 12.52 15.90 -0.70
CA LYS A 526 11.42 15.97 -1.66
C LYS A 526 10.89 17.41 -1.75
N VAL A 527 10.56 17.83 -2.97
CA VAL A 527 9.95 19.13 -3.26
C VAL A 527 8.68 18.90 -4.05
N GLY A 528 7.64 19.66 -3.75
CA GLY A 528 6.37 19.60 -4.47
C GLY A 528 5.81 21.00 -4.76
N LEU A 529 5.10 21.09 -5.87
CA LEU A 529 4.34 22.26 -6.29
C LEU A 529 2.89 21.85 -6.54
N ARG A 530 1.95 22.64 -6.07
CA ARG A 530 0.54 22.58 -6.46
C ARG A 530 0.10 23.98 -6.88
N TYR A 531 -0.51 24.11 -8.08
CA TYR A 531 -1.00 25.38 -8.62
C TYR A 531 -2.38 25.19 -9.23
N VAL A 532 -3.31 26.10 -8.92
CA VAL A 532 -4.69 26.09 -9.43
C VAL A 532 -4.90 27.32 -10.31
N PRO A 533 -4.47 27.31 -11.59
CA PRO A 533 -4.53 28.50 -12.46
C PRO A 533 -5.95 28.99 -12.74
N ILE A 534 -6.87 28.06 -12.88
CA ILE A 534 -8.29 28.34 -13.13
C ILE A 534 -9.14 27.39 -12.29
N ARG A 535 -10.39 27.79 -12.07
CA ARG A 535 -11.35 27.00 -11.28
C ARG A 535 -11.47 25.57 -11.82
N GLY A 536 -11.24 24.61 -10.94
CA GLY A 536 -11.34 23.19 -11.22
C GLY A 536 -10.10 22.55 -11.83
N LEU A 537 -9.07 23.32 -12.26
CA LEU A 537 -7.83 22.77 -12.77
C LEU A 537 -6.72 22.87 -11.71
N ALA A 538 -6.22 21.75 -11.23
CA ALA A 538 -5.05 21.67 -10.37
C ALA A 538 -3.86 21.06 -11.15
N LEU A 539 -2.76 21.80 -11.23
CA LEU A 539 -1.49 21.34 -11.73
C LEU A 539 -0.61 20.94 -10.55
N ARG A 540 0.12 19.85 -10.68
CA ARG A 540 1.01 19.32 -9.64
C ARG A 540 2.35 18.93 -10.24
N GLY A 541 3.41 19.11 -9.47
CA GLY A 541 4.73 18.63 -9.82
C GLY A 541 5.48 18.22 -8.57
N THR A 542 6.23 17.14 -8.65
CA THR A 542 7.10 16.67 -7.55
C THR A 542 8.45 16.27 -8.09
N TRP A 543 9.45 16.42 -7.25
CA TRP A 543 10.78 15.83 -7.40
C TRP A 543 11.24 15.34 -6.02
N GLY A 544 11.86 14.18 -5.97
CA GLY A 544 12.38 13.67 -4.71
C GLY A 544 13.27 12.46 -4.86
N GLU A 545 14.02 12.19 -3.79
CA GLU A 545 14.82 10.98 -3.64
C GLU A 545 14.14 10.01 -2.69
N SER A 546 14.32 8.73 -2.97
CA SER A 546 13.87 7.63 -2.13
C SER A 546 14.96 6.58 -2.00
N PHE A 547 14.83 5.73 -0.99
CA PHE A 547 15.78 4.64 -0.78
C PHE A 547 15.08 3.41 -0.23
N LYS A 548 15.77 2.27 -0.36
CA LYS A 548 15.41 1.01 0.26
C LYS A 548 16.62 0.43 0.97
N ALA A 549 16.44 0.08 2.23
CA ALA A 549 17.45 -0.62 3.02
C ALA A 549 17.63 -2.05 2.51
N PRO A 550 18.86 -2.60 2.47
CA PRO A 550 19.06 -4.02 2.21
C PRO A 550 18.31 -4.86 3.23
N SER A 551 17.67 -5.93 2.79
CA SER A 551 17.00 -6.86 3.71
C SER A 551 18.02 -7.69 4.49
N PHE A 552 17.62 -8.21 5.66
CA PHE A 552 18.47 -9.11 6.44
C PHE A 552 18.84 -10.38 5.66
N TRP A 553 17.93 -10.86 4.81
CA TRP A 553 18.21 -11.97 3.92
C TRP A 553 19.35 -11.63 2.95
N GLN A 554 19.33 -10.45 2.33
CA GLN A 554 20.37 -10.00 1.41
C GLN A 554 21.73 -9.80 2.10
N LEU A 555 21.72 -9.34 3.36
CA LEU A 555 22.93 -9.09 4.14
C LEU A 555 23.52 -10.36 4.74
N TYR A 556 22.70 -11.23 5.33
CA TYR A 556 23.15 -12.25 6.28
C TYR A 556 22.79 -13.68 5.91
N THR A 557 22.27 -13.94 4.68
CA THR A 557 22.13 -15.33 4.22
C THR A 557 23.45 -16.05 4.31
N GLY A 558 23.44 -17.27 4.84
CA GLY A 558 24.63 -18.08 5.08
C GLY A 558 25.51 -18.21 3.85
N GLN A 559 26.80 -18.08 4.05
CA GLN A 559 27.80 -18.22 3.00
C GLN A 559 27.91 -19.70 2.59
N SER A 560 28.04 -19.97 1.30
CA SER A 560 28.25 -21.31 0.78
C SER A 560 29.41 -21.35 -0.22
N ALA A 561 30.16 -22.44 -0.20
CA ALA A 561 31.21 -22.74 -1.18
C ALA A 561 30.91 -24.09 -1.82
N TYR A 562 30.81 -24.13 -3.13
CA TYR A 562 30.55 -25.33 -3.92
C TYR A 562 31.66 -25.54 -4.93
N LEU A 563 32.29 -26.71 -4.93
CA LEU A 563 33.28 -27.13 -5.94
C LEU A 563 32.57 -27.90 -7.04
N GLY A 564 32.58 -27.36 -8.26
CA GLY A 564 31.98 -27.98 -9.43
C GLY A 564 32.98 -28.14 -10.57
N LEU A 565 32.60 -28.92 -11.57
CA LEU A 565 33.41 -29.06 -12.81
C LEU A 565 33.32 -27.76 -13.62
N ALA A 566 34.41 -27.33 -14.25
CA ALA A 566 34.44 -26.10 -15.04
C ALA A 566 33.42 -26.09 -16.19
N SER A 567 33.07 -27.25 -16.73
CA SER A 567 32.07 -27.41 -17.78
C SER A 567 30.66 -26.90 -17.38
N ILE A 568 30.32 -26.98 -16.10
CA ILE A 568 29.03 -26.44 -15.56
C ILE A 568 28.97 -24.92 -15.71
N TYR A 569 30.16 -24.28 -15.68
CA TYR A 569 30.29 -22.82 -15.71
C TYR A 569 30.68 -22.28 -17.10
N GLY A 570 30.52 -23.08 -18.15
CA GLY A 570 30.92 -22.73 -19.52
C GLY A 570 32.40 -22.80 -19.80
N GLY A 571 33.19 -23.35 -18.89
CA GLY A 571 34.64 -23.56 -19.10
C GLY A 571 34.91 -24.67 -20.10
N MET A 572 35.86 -24.42 -21.05
CA MET A 572 36.36 -25.42 -21.96
C MET A 572 37.62 -26.05 -21.36
N GLY A 573 37.70 -27.39 -21.39
CA GLY A 573 38.84 -28.16 -20.85
C GLY A 573 38.56 -28.68 -19.43
N GLY A 574 39.59 -29.37 -18.88
CA GLY A 574 39.52 -29.89 -17.52
C GLY A 574 39.72 -28.80 -16.47
N GLY A 575 39.36 -29.07 -15.23
CA GLY A 575 39.54 -28.19 -14.10
C GLY A 575 38.24 -28.05 -13.30
N THR A 576 38.36 -27.41 -12.13
CA THR A 576 37.27 -27.19 -11.21
C THR A 576 37.05 -25.69 -10.96
N VAL A 577 35.89 -25.34 -10.44
CA VAL A 577 35.49 -23.98 -10.13
C VAL A 577 34.90 -23.98 -8.74
N ILE A 578 35.30 -23.02 -7.91
CA ILE A 578 34.65 -22.76 -6.64
C ILE A 578 33.57 -21.72 -6.88
N GLN A 579 32.31 -22.08 -6.68
CA GLN A 579 31.19 -21.13 -6.63
C GLN A 579 31.02 -20.69 -5.18
N ALA A 580 31.07 -19.38 -4.96
CA ALA A 580 30.83 -18.76 -3.68
C ALA A 580 29.53 -17.96 -3.73
N SER A 581 28.61 -18.23 -2.82
CA SER A 581 27.31 -17.54 -2.75
C SER A 581 26.90 -17.28 -1.31
N GLY A 582 25.92 -16.37 -1.12
CA GLY A 582 25.41 -15.99 0.18
C GLY A 582 25.15 -14.49 0.29
N GLY A 583 24.81 -14.06 1.49
CA GLY A 583 24.58 -12.64 1.79
C GLY A 583 25.87 -11.81 1.71
N ASN A 584 25.68 -10.50 1.62
CA ASN A 584 26.80 -9.55 1.60
C ASN A 584 26.55 -8.43 2.63
N PRO A 585 27.25 -8.42 3.75
CA PRO A 585 27.08 -7.42 4.80
C PRO A 585 27.56 -6.01 4.38
N ASN A 586 28.21 -5.86 3.25
CA ASN A 586 28.73 -4.58 2.72
C ASN A 586 27.76 -3.94 1.71
N LEU A 587 26.52 -4.43 1.60
CA LEU A 587 25.51 -3.81 0.73
C LEU A 587 25.18 -2.41 1.19
N ARG A 588 25.00 -1.53 0.21
CA ARG A 588 24.51 -0.16 0.39
C ARG A 588 23.01 -0.11 0.16
N PRO A 589 22.31 0.92 0.66
CA PRO A 589 20.92 1.17 0.29
C PRO A 589 20.74 1.30 -1.22
N GLU A 590 19.69 0.73 -1.74
CA GLU A 590 19.20 1.01 -3.09
C GLU A 590 18.62 2.42 -3.13
N ARG A 591 18.79 3.17 -4.23
CA ARG A 591 18.39 4.58 -4.34
C ARG A 591 17.53 4.82 -5.55
N SER A 592 16.59 5.76 -5.43
CA SER A 592 15.87 6.26 -6.59
C SER A 592 15.72 7.77 -6.57
N THR A 593 15.73 8.37 -7.76
CA THR A 593 15.29 9.74 -8.01
C THR A 593 14.02 9.68 -8.84
N SER A 594 12.99 10.37 -8.40
CA SER A 594 11.71 10.39 -9.12
C SER A 594 11.21 11.83 -9.30
N TRP A 595 10.47 12.04 -10.40
CA TRP A 595 9.70 13.26 -10.59
C TRP A 595 8.38 12.96 -11.27
N THR A 596 7.36 13.78 -10.96
CA THR A 596 6.03 13.66 -11.53
C THR A 596 5.51 15.02 -11.99
N LEU A 597 4.71 15.00 -13.07
CA LEU A 597 3.94 16.16 -13.53
C LEU A 597 2.50 15.70 -13.75
N GLY A 598 1.55 16.34 -13.07
CA GLY A 598 0.15 15.96 -13.13
C GLY A 598 -0.77 17.15 -13.35
N ALA A 599 -1.91 16.88 -13.99
CA ALA A 599 -3.03 17.78 -14.13
C ALA A 599 -4.31 17.05 -13.70
N GLU A 600 -5.11 17.69 -12.88
CA GLU A 600 -6.41 17.20 -12.43
C GLU A 600 -7.44 18.27 -12.75
N TYR A 601 -8.52 17.92 -13.46
CA TYR A 601 -9.54 18.85 -13.88
C TYR A 601 -10.93 18.39 -13.48
N GLU A 602 -11.58 19.20 -12.69
CA GLU A 602 -13.00 19.10 -12.28
C GLU A 602 -13.78 20.28 -12.89
N PRO A 603 -14.33 20.12 -14.13
CA PRO A 603 -14.97 21.21 -14.84
C PRO A 603 -16.19 21.76 -14.06
N PRO A 604 -16.24 23.06 -13.72
CA PRO A 604 -17.34 23.62 -12.95
C PRO A 604 -18.71 23.55 -13.62
N LYS A 605 -18.71 23.43 -14.95
CA LYS A 605 -19.93 23.34 -15.77
C LYS A 605 -20.45 21.91 -15.94
N VAL A 606 -19.67 20.90 -15.54
CA VAL A 606 -20.01 19.47 -15.65
C VAL A 606 -19.86 18.82 -14.27
N PRO A 607 -20.87 18.97 -13.40
CA PRO A 607 -20.81 18.43 -12.05
C PRO A 607 -20.55 16.92 -12.05
N GLY A 608 -19.70 16.44 -11.14
CA GLY A 608 -19.38 15.03 -11.00
C GLY A 608 -18.34 14.50 -12.01
N MET A 609 -17.81 15.36 -12.90
CA MET A 609 -16.69 15.00 -13.78
C MET A 609 -15.35 15.28 -13.11
N LYS A 610 -14.46 14.32 -13.20
CA LYS A 610 -13.07 14.42 -12.78
C LYS A 610 -12.18 13.72 -13.78
N ILE A 611 -11.15 14.41 -14.28
CA ILE A 611 -10.15 13.90 -15.21
C ILE A 611 -8.79 14.13 -14.59
N GLY A 612 -7.93 13.12 -14.62
CA GLY A 612 -6.55 13.20 -14.16
C GLY A 612 -5.60 12.63 -15.19
N ALA A 613 -4.44 13.25 -15.33
CA ALA A 613 -3.31 12.73 -16.07
C ALA A 613 -2.02 13.05 -15.30
N THR A 614 -1.16 12.05 -15.12
CA THR A 614 0.13 12.21 -14.44
C THR A 614 1.22 11.50 -15.23
N TYR A 615 2.20 12.25 -15.70
CA TYR A 615 3.45 11.69 -16.18
C TYR A 615 4.39 11.46 -15.00
N PHE A 616 5.15 10.38 -15.04
CA PHE A 616 6.13 10.02 -14.03
C PHE A 616 7.43 9.51 -14.68
N ASN A 617 8.53 9.74 -13.95
CA ASN A 617 9.83 9.19 -14.29
C ASN A 617 10.56 8.80 -13.02
N ILE A 618 11.19 7.61 -13.01
CA ILE A 618 11.89 7.02 -11.86
C ILE A 618 13.22 6.45 -12.36
N ASP A 619 14.33 6.97 -11.86
CA ASP A 619 15.65 6.35 -11.99
C ASP A 619 15.96 5.61 -10.70
N TYR A 620 16.04 4.27 -10.77
CA TYR A 620 16.28 3.39 -9.63
C TYR A 620 17.60 2.67 -9.77
N THR A 621 18.56 2.98 -8.93
CA THR A 621 19.96 2.58 -9.02
C THR A 621 20.40 1.78 -7.79
N ASP A 622 21.61 1.21 -7.85
CA ASP A 622 22.21 0.39 -6.79
C ASP A 622 21.33 -0.80 -6.36
N ARG A 623 20.46 -1.29 -7.25
CA ARG A 623 19.55 -2.38 -6.91
C ARG A 623 20.31 -3.66 -6.63
N VAL A 624 19.96 -4.33 -5.52
CA VAL A 624 20.63 -5.54 -5.07
C VAL A 624 20.16 -6.74 -5.86
N ILE A 625 21.10 -7.41 -6.49
CA ILE A 625 20.89 -8.64 -7.26
C ILE A 625 21.98 -9.68 -6.95
N THR A 626 21.74 -10.91 -7.38
CA THR A 626 22.80 -11.93 -7.54
C THR A 626 23.38 -11.79 -8.96
N PRO A 627 24.62 -11.33 -9.15
CA PRO A 627 25.13 -10.89 -10.45
C PRO A 627 25.12 -11.98 -11.53
N ILE A 628 25.48 -13.22 -11.18
CA ILE A 628 25.54 -14.35 -12.11
C ILE A 628 24.32 -15.24 -11.87
N SER A 629 23.28 -15.07 -12.68
CA SER A 629 22.06 -15.89 -12.67
C SER A 629 22.24 -17.17 -13.48
N THR A 630 22.96 -17.12 -14.63
CA THR A 630 23.19 -18.24 -15.54
C THR A 630 24.60 -18.77 -15.39
N LEU A 631 24.73 -19.96 -14.81
CA LEU A 631 26.04 -20.56 -14.55
C LEU A 631 26.75 -21.05 -15.83
N THR A 632 26.02 -21.55 -16.81
CA THR A 632 26.55 -22.15 -18.03
C THR A 632 27.38 -21.21 -18.90
N THR A 633 27.24 -19.90 -18.69
CA THR A 633 28.02 -18.88 -19.38
C THR A 633 28.96 -18.09 -18.45
N ALA A 634 29.01 -18.44 -17.17
CA ALA A 634 29.71 -17.66 -16.15
C ALA A 634 31.18 -17.37 -16.53
N LEU A 635 31.91 -18.34 -17.06
CA LEU A 635 33.33 -18.18 -17.41
C LEU A 635 33.56 -17.56 -18.80
N THR A 636 32.55 -17.52 -19.66
CA THR A 636 32.69 -17.14 -21.08
C THR A 636 32.05 -15.75 -21.38
N ASP A 637 31.07 -15.31 -20.58
CA ASP A 637 30.45 -14.01 -20.77
C ASP A 637 31.34 -12.90 -20.17
N PRO A 638 31.82 -11.94 -20.99
CA PRO A 638 32.63 -10.82 -20.52
C PRO A 638 31.91 -9.95 -19.44
N ALA A 639 30.58 -9.92 -19.45
CA ALA A 639 29.82 -9.15 -18.49
C ALA A 639 30.05 -9.57 -17.02
N PHE A 640 30.49 -10.80 -16.80
CA PHE A 640 30.72 -11.34 -15.44
C PHE A 640 32.16 -11.21 -14.96
N THR A 641 33.06 -10.54 -15.73
CA THR A 641 34.51 -10.48 -15.43
C THR A 641 34.80 -10.00 -14.01
N ASP A 642 34.08 -9.00 -13.51
CA ASP A 642 34.26 -8.43 -12.19
C ASP A 642 33.82 -9.36 -11.04
N PHE A 643 33.08 -10.40 -11.37
CA PHE A 643 32.57 -11.40 -10.42
C PHE A 643 33.31 -12.73 -10.51
N ILE A 644 34.46 -12.77 -11.25
CA ILE A 644 35.23 -14.00 -11.46
C ILE A 644 36.68 -13.76 -11.12
N ILE A 645 37.21 -14.53 -10.18
CA ILE A 645 38.63 -14.60 -9.89
C ILE A 645 39.22 -15.75 -10.71
N ARG A 646 39.99 -15.44 -11.77
CA ARG A 646 40.63 -16.44 -12.62
C ARG A 646 41.98 -16.86 -12.05
N ASN A 647 42.32 -18.15 -12.15
CA ASN A 647 43.56 -18.76 -11.65
C ASN A 647 43.81 -18.36 -10.18
N PRO A 648 42.83 -18.61 -9.26
CA PRO A 648 42.94 -18.18 -7.89
C PRO A 648 44.10 -18.88 -7.17
N THR A 649 44.83 -18.11 -6.37
CA THR A 649 45.88 -18.70 -5.52
C THR A 649 45.27 -19.62 -4.45
N PRO A 650 46.01 -20.58 -3.91
CA PRO A 650 45.52 -21.43 -2.80
C PRO A 650 45.04 -20.61 -1.59
N ALA A 651 45.65 -19.46 -1.32
CA ALA A 651 45.23 -18.54 -0.26
C ALA A 651 43.84 -17.92 -0.52
N GLN A 652 43.57 -17.45 -1.74
CA GLN A 652 42.25 -16.94 -2.13
C GLN A 652 41.19 -18.04 -2.06
N GLN A 653 41.52 -19.25 -2.50
CA GLN A 653 40.61 -20.38 -2.39
C GLN A 653 40.28 -20.71 -0.92
N ALA A 654 41.31 -20.79 -0.06
CA ALA A 654 41.15 -21.05 1.36
C ALA A 654 40.33 -19.96 2.07
N GLU A 655 40.54 -18.69 1.71
CA GLU A 655 39.73 -17.56 2.22
C GLU A 655 38.25 -17.75 1.91
N ILE A 656 37.90 -18.01 0.66
CA ILE A 656 36.50 -18.20 0.22
C ILE A 656 35.89 -19.45 0.87
N ILE A 657 36.59 -20.56 0.90
CA ILE A 657 36.13 -21.78 1.56
C ILE A 657 35.95 -21.58 3.06
N GLY A 658 36.87 -20.83 3.70
CA GLY A 658 36.81 -20.55 5.13
C GLY A 658 35.65 -19.65 5.57
N ARG A 659 35.01 -18.92 4.63
CA ARG A 659 33.77 -18.13 4.90
C ARG A 659 32.54 -19.02 4.99
N ALA A 660 32.55 -20.19 4.35
CA ALA A 660 31.44 -21.13 4.37
C ALA A 660 31.62 -22.17 5.51
N PRO A 661 30.50 -22.73 6.03
CA PRO A 661 30.56 -23.80 7.04
C PRO A 661 31.35 -25.05 6.56
N SER A 662 31.33 -25.32 5.27
CA SER A 662 32.06 -26.40 4.62
C SER A 662 32.12 -26.17 3.11
N LEU A 663 33.10 -26.82 2.45
CA LEU A 663 33.15 -26.95 0.99
C LEU A 663 32.26 -28.11 0.55
N THR A 664 31.16 -27.82 -0.15
CA THR A 664 30.36 -28.86 -0.80
C THR A 664 31.06 -29.26 -2.09
N ASN A 665 31.51 -30.53 -2.20
CA ASN A 665 32.23 -31.00 -3.36
C ASN A 665 31.30 -31.84 -4.27
N GLY A 666 30.93 -31.27 -5.41
CA GLY A 666 30.10 -31.92 -6.43
C GLY A 666 30.88 -32.61 -7.55
N THR A 667 32.22 -32.65 -7.46
CA THR A 667 33.06 -33.25 -8.53
C THR A 667 33.25 -34.75 -8.41
N GLY A 668 32.96 -35.32 -7.23
CA GLY A 668 33.23 -36.72 -6.91
C GLY A 668 34.72 -37.06 -6.70
N ALA A 669 35.64 -36.11 -6.91
CA ALA A 669 37.10 -36.25 -6.71
C ALA A 669 37.55 -35.49 -5.46
N THR A 670 38.68 -35.81 -4.90
CA THR A 670 39.28 -35.08 -3.79
C THR A 670 39.58 -33.63 -4.22
N TYR A 671 39.31 -32.66 -3.35
CA TYR A 671 39.63 -31.25 -3.61
C TYR A 671 41.15 -31.08 -3.81
N ASP A 672 41.53 -30.58 -4.96
CA ASP A 672 42.90 -30.22 -5.33
C ASP A 672 42.96 -28.73 -5.71
N PRO A 673 43.60 -27.88 -4.90
CA PRO A 673 43.75 -26.46 -5.18
C PRO A 673 44.40 -26.16 -6.54
N SER A 674 45.25 -27.04 -7.07
CA SER A 674 45.89 -26.82 -8.37
C SER A 674 44.97 -27.03 -9.57
N SER A 675 43.84 -27.72 -9.37
CA SER A 675 42.83 -27.95 -10.39
C SER A 675 41.80 -26.78 -10.51
N VAL A 676 41.80 -25.84 -9.57
CA VAL A 676 40.83 -24.75 -9.54
C VAL A 676 41.25 -23.65 -10.52
N ILE A 677 40.48 -23.49 -11.60
CA ILE A 677 40.74 -22.50 -12.64
C ILE A 677 40.06 -21.17 -12.40
N ALA A 678 38.98 -21.12 -11.59
CA ALA A 678 38.29 -19.90 -11.26
C ALA A 678 37.50 -20.00 -9.94
N ILE A 679 37.24 -18.83 -9.34
CA ILE A 679 36.21 -18.66 -8.32
C ILE A 679 35.10 -17.79 -8.94
N VAL A 680 33.85 -18.24 -8.86
CA VAL A 680 32.66 -17.57 -9.33
C VAL A 680 31.95 -16.97 -8.11
N LEU A 681 31.92 -15.64 -8.03
CA LEU A 681 31.34 -14.89 -6.92
C LEU A 681 29.86 -14.59 -7.21
N ARG A 682 28.98 -15.22 -6.48
CA ARG A 682 27.51 -15.04 -6.56
C ARG A 682 26.96 -14.41 -5.27
N TYR A 683 27.75 -13.62 -4.58
CA TYR A 683 27.26 -12.81 -3.47
C TYR A 683 26.30 -11.73 -3.96
N ASN A 684 25.33 -11.35 -3.13
CA ASN A 684 24.49 -10.22 -3.43
C ASN A 684 25.33 -8.95 -3.64
N ALA A 685 24.97 -8.14 -4.65
CA ALA A 685 25.70 -6.93 -5.02
C ALA A 685 24.74 -5.81 -5.46
N ASN A 686 25.11 -4.56 -5.15
CA ASN A 686 24.46 -3.37 -5.70
C ASN A 686 24.92 -3.18 -7.15
N ALA A 687 24.22 -3.76 -8.11
CA ALA A 687 24.71 -3.85 -9.49
C ALA A 687 23.67 -3.49 -10.54
N ALA A 688 22.36 -3.60 -10.25
CA ALA A 688 21.33 -3.34 -11.25
C ALA A 688 20.77 -1.91 -11.16
N ALA A 689 20.26 -1.43 -12.30
CA ALA A 689 19.52 -0.19 -12.39
C ALA A 689 18.27 -0.34 -13.25
N TYR A 690 17.25 0.46 -12.93
CA TYR A 690 15.99 0.53 -13.67
C TYR A 690 15.70 1.98 -14.02
N GLN A 691 15.20 2.20 -15.23
CA GLN A 691 14.58 3.45 -15.65
C GLN A 691 13.13 3.16 -15.97
N VAL A 692 12.23 3.88 -15.33
CA VAL A 692 10.77 3.68 -15.46
C VAL A 692 10.15 5.03 -15.78
N GLU A 693 9.39 5.08 -16.86
CA GLU A 693 8.61 6.27 -17.22
C GLU A 693 7.23 5.85 -17.72
N GLY A 694 6.27 6.77 -17.61
CA GLY A 694 4.92 6.46 -18.06
C GLY A 694 3.90 7.53 -17.76
N VAL A 695 2.65 7.21 -18.05
CA VAL A 695 1.48 8.09 -17.86
C VAL A 695 0.36 7.32 -17.18
N ASP A 696 -0.10 7.85 -16.06
CA ASP A 696 -1.33 7.40 -15.41
C ASP A 696 -2.48 8.31 -15.85
N LEU A 697 -3.60 7.73 -16.25
CA LEU A 697 -4.82 8.42 -16.66
C LEU A 697 -5.98 8.00 -15.78
N SER A 698 -6.80 8.95 -15.38
CA SER A 698 -8.03 8.70 -14.62
C SER A 698 -9.18 9.56 -15.14
N TYR A 699 -10.35 8.95 -15.17
CA TYR A 699 -11.61 9.61 -15.52
C TYR A 699 -12.72 9.09 -14.63
N ARG A 700 -13.57 10.00 -14.13
CA ARG A 700 -14.81 9.68 -13.44
C ARG A 700 -15.87 10.70 -13.84
N GLN A 701 -17.10 10.23 -14.07
CA GLN A 701 -18.25 11.08 -14.33
C GLN A 701 -19.51 10.46 -13.75
N THR A 702 -20.29 11.25 -13.05
CA THR A 702 -21.60 10.84 -12.56
C THR A 702 -22.68 11.65 -13.26
N PHE A 703 -23.72 10.97 -13.78
CA PHE A 703 -24.87 11.52 -14.47
C PHE A 703 -26.11 11.23 -13.65
N ASN A 704 -26.82 12.28 -13.25
CA ASN A 704 -28.15 12.15 -12.65
C ASN A 704 -29.18 12.03 -13.76
N LEU A 705 -29.73 10.85 -13.96
CA LEU A 705 -30.73 10.55 -14.96
C LEU A 705 -32.13 10.70 -14.37
N ALA A 706 -33.17 10.80 -15.23
CA ALA A 706 -34.57 10.82 -14.77
C ALA A 706 -34.94 9.53 -14.00
N LYS A 707 -34.24 8.43 -14.28
CA LYS A 707 -34.36 7.16 -13.58
C LYS A 707 -32.98 6.72 -13.09
N GLY A 708 -32.63 7.13 -11.86
CA GLY A 708 -31.41 6.71 -11.17
C GLY A 708 -30.15 7.51 -11.54
N GLU A 709 -29.03 6.99 -11.11
CA GLU A 709 -27.70 7.57 -11.29
C GLU A 709 -26.84 6.64 -12.17
N LEU A 710 -26.14 7.20 -13.13
CA LEU A 710 -25.16 6.50 -13.95
C LEU A 710 -23.77 7.07 -13.67
N SER A 711 -22.86 6.25 -13.21
CA SER A 711 -21.46 6.63 -13.00
C SER A 711 -20.58 5.88 -14.01
N ALA A 712 -19.67 6.62 -14.66
CA ALA A 712 -18.67 6.09 -15.56
C ALA A 712 -17.27 6.32 -14.96
N PHE A 713 -16.37 5.37 -15.11
CA PHE A 713 -14.97 5.53 -14.74
C PHE A 713 -14.03 4.88 -15.78
N ALA A 714 -12.82 5.40 -15.87
CA ALA A 714 -11.72 4.79 -16.60
C ALA A 714 -10.40 5.13 -15.93
N ASN A 715 -9.56 4.13 -15.71
CA ASN A 715 -8.20 4.27 -15.21
C ASN A 715 -7.28 3.49 -16.13
N ALA A 716 -6.12 4.06 -16.45
CA ALA A 716 -5.15 3.39 -17.31
C ALA A 716 -3.73 3.81 -16.93
N THR A 717 -2.78 2.92 -17.12
CA THR A 717 -1.35 3.19 -17.01
C THR A 717 -0.66 2.71 -18.28
N TRP A 718 0.05 3.61 -18.95
CA TRP A 718 1.07 3.27 -19.92
C TRP A 718 2.45 3.41 -19.28
N ILE A 719 3.31 2.40 -19.46
CA ILE A 719 4.60 2.34 -18.77
C ILE A 719 5.68 1.74 -19.67
N GLN A 720 6.86 2.33 -19.60
CA GLN A 720 8.08 1.81 -20.19
C GLN A 720 9.10 1.52 -19.08
N VAL A 721 9.66 0.33 -19.07
CA VAL A 721 10.66 -0.12 -18.10
C VAL A 721 11.91 -0.59 -18.82
N LYS A 722 13.05 0.04 -18.52
CA LYS A 722 14.37 -0.38 -18.96
C LYS A 722 15.16 -0.88 -17.76
N GLN A 723 15.88 -1.98 -17.94
CA GLN A 723 16.73 -2.59 -16.93
C GLN A 723 18.17 -2.68 -17.40
N GLN A 724 19.10 -2.32 -16.54
CA GLN A 724 20.50 -2.66 -16.62
C GLN A 724 20.80 -3.69 -15.53
N THR A 725 21.11 -4.94 -15.89
CA THR A 725 21.38 -6.01 -14.91
C THR A 725 22.76 -5.90 -14.29
N LEU A 726 23.74 -5.41 -15.02
CA LEU A 726 25.10 -5.16 -14.52
C LEU A 726 25.61 -3.83 -15.07
N PRO A 727 26.51 -3.13 -14.37
CA PRO A 727 27.05 -1.85 -14.83
C PRO A 727 27.75 -1.89 -16.20
N THR A 728 28.25 -3.06 -16.58
CA THR A 728 28.93 -3.32 -17.87
C THR A 728 27.95 -3.56 -19.03
N LEU A 729 26.66 -3.80 -18.74
CA LEU A 729 25.65 -4.09 -19.75
C LEU A 729 24.84 -2.83 -20.10
N PRO A 730 24.26 -2.74 -21.29
CA PRO A 730 23.38 -1.63 -21.64
C PRO A 730 22.04 -1.71 -20.92
N LEU A 731 21.35 -0.58 -20.83
CA LEU A 731 19.92 -0.53 -20.50
C LEU A 731 19.11 -1.20 -21.61
N VAL A 732 18.28 -2.17 -21.26
CA VAL A 732 17.45 -2.93 -22.18
C VAL A 732 15.99 -2.77 -21.78
N GLU A 733 15.13 -2.49 -22.75
CA GLU A 733 13.68 -2.49 -22.58
C GLU A 733 13.20 -3.86 -22.12
N ILE A 734 12.46 -3.89 -20.99
CA ILE A 734 11.86 -5.12 -20.45
C ILE A 734 10.35 -5.07 -20.37
N SER A 735 9.71 -3.88 -20.43
CA SER A 735 8.26 -3.79 -20.53
C SER A 735 7.75 -4.46 -21.81
N GLY A 736 6.54 -4.98 -21.77
CA GLY A 736 5.96 -5.72 -22.89
C GLY A 736 6.64 -7.05 -23.19
N LYS A 737 7.48 -7.60 -22.29
CA LYS A 737 8.04 -8.95 -22.41
C LYS A 737 7.34 -9.92 -21.47
N ILE A 738 7.38 -11.19 -21.80
CA ILE A 738 6.82 -12.26 -20.97
C ILE A 738 7.36 -12.18 -19.54
N PHE A 739 6.50 -12.36 -18.55
CA PHE A 739 6.76 -12.26 -17.11
C PHE A 739 7.23 -10.88 -16.62
N GLN A 740 7.19 -9.87 -17.49
CA GLN A 740 7.48 -8.48 -17.15
C GLN A 740 6.21 -7.63 -17.18
N VAL A 741 6.35 -6.35 -16.88
CA VAL A 741 5.24 -5.39 -16.87
C VAL A 741 4.70 -5.21 -18.30
N PRO A 742 3.39 -5.37 -18.56
CA PRO A 742 2.79 -4.98 -19.84
C PRO A 742 2.93 -3.47 -20.07
N GLU A 743 3.12 -3.04 -21.31
CA GLU A 743 3.28 -1.61 -21.62
C GLU A 743 2.02 -0.79 -21.34
N PHE A 744 0.85 -1.41 -21.46
CA PHE A 744 -0.42 -0.75 -21.18
C PHE A 744 -1.36 -1.66 -20.39
N ARG A 745 -1.94 -1.11 -19.33
CA ARG A 745 -3.09 -1.67 -18.62
C ARG A 745 -4.16 -0.62 -18.43
N GLY A 746 -5.40 -1.01 -18.65
CA GLY A 746 -6.53 -0.12 -18.49
C GLY A 746 -7.75 -0.84 -17.93
N ARG A 747 -8.57 -0.08 -17.24
CA ARG A 747 -9.84 -0.52 -16.69
C ARG A 747 -10.88 0.58 -16.85
N SER A 748 -12.05 0.23 -17.39
CA SER A 748 -13.16 1.16 -17.51
C SER A 748 -14.48 0.49 -17.18
N GLY A 749 -15.42 1.25 -16.66
CA GLY A 749 -16.71 0.67 -16.29
C GLY A 749 -17.83 1.69 -16.17
N LEU A 750 -19.03 1.13 -16.12
CA LEU A 750 -20.27 1.85 -15.90
C LEU A 750 -21.00 1.23 -14.72
N THR A 751 -21.51 2.08 -13.82
CA THR A 751 -22.37 1.68 -12.72
C THR A 751 -23.69 2.42 -12.82
N TRP A 752 -24.79 1.68 -12.90
CA TRP A 752 -26.15 2.24 -12.85
C TRP A 752 -26.81 1.90 -11.51
N LYS A 753 -27.39 2.94 -10.86
CA LYS A 753 -28.09 2.78 -9.58
C LYS A 753 -29.52 3.28 -9.70
N LEU A 754 -30.48 2.46 -9.26
CA LEU A 754 -31.90 2.78 -9.22
C LEU A 754 -32.62 2.00 -8.11
N ASP A 755 -33.32 2.69 -7.20
CA ASP A 755 -34.24 2.08 -6.22
C ASP A 755 -33.66 0.84 -5.48
N GLY A 756 -32.40 0.97 -5.00
CA GLY A 756 -31.69 -0.10 -4.28
C GLY A 756 -30.98 -1.10 -5.20
N VAL A 757 -31.22 -1.08 -6.51
CA VAL A 757 -30.45 -1.86 -7.49
C VAL A 757 -29.18 -1.11 -7.86
N SER A 758 -28.04 -1.79 -7.87
CA SER A 758 -26.78 -1.31 -8.46
C SER A 758 -26.27 -2.36 -9.46
N ALA A 759 -26.01 -1.94 -10.69
CA ALA A 759 -25.47 -2.80 -11.73
C ALA A 759 -24.20 -2.17 -12.29
N THR A 760 -23.08 -2.91 -12.22
CA THR A 760 -21.77 -2.47 -12.68
C THR A 760 -21.25 -3.43 -13.75
N GLY A 761 -20.78 -2.89 -14.87
CA GLY A 761 -20.00 -3.62 -15.86
C GLY A 761 -18.64 -2.99 -16.00
N THR A 762 -17.59 -3.80 -16.02
CA THR A 762 -16.20 -3.35 -16.09
C THR A 762 -15.45 -4.10 -17.18
N VAL A 763 -14.68 -3.39 -17.99
CA VAL A 763 -13.75 -3.97 -18.97
C VAL A 763 -12.34 -3.75 -18.44
N ASN A 764 -11.56 -4.82 -18.35
CA ASN A 764 -10.13 -4.80 -18.04
C ASN A 764 -9.38 -5.14 -19.33
N PHE A 765 -8.31 -4.41 -19.60
CA PHE A 765 -7.49 -4.59 -20.80
C PHE A 765 -6.01 -4.56 -20.45
N GLN A 766 -5.26 -5.43 -21.12
CA GLN A 766 -3.80 -5.51 -21.07
C GLN A 766 -3.27 -5.63 -22.49
N SER A 767 -2.22 -4.88 -22.83
CA SER A 767 -1.57 -4.94 -24.14
C SER A 767 -0.91 -6.30 -24.41
N GLU A 768 -0.64 -6.57 -25.68
CA GLU A 768 0.21 -7.70 -26.12
C GLU A 768 1.61 -7.62 -25.47
N SER A 769 2.28 -8.77 -25.44
CA SER A 769 3.66 -8.88 -24.99
C SER A 769 4.48 -9.77 -25.91
N ILE A 770 5.80 -9.80 -25.70
CA ILE A 770 6.74 -10.57 -26.53
C ILE A 770 7.32 -11.71 -25.69
N ASP A 771 7.18 -12.92 -26.19
CA ASP A 771 7.88 -14.09 -25.67
C ASP A 771 9.32 -14.09 -26.16
N THR A 772 10.23 -13.74 -25.27
CA THR A 772 11.68 -13.67 -25.54
C THR A 772 12.42 -14.98 -25.29
N GLY A 773 11.74 -16.01 -24.81
CA GLY A 773 12.30 -17.34 -24.63
C GLY A 773 12.34 -18.18 -25.92
N THR A 774 11.79 -17.66 -27.03
CA THR A 774 11.77 -18.33 -28.34
C THR A 774 12.70 -17.65 -29.34
N ILE A 775 13.17 -18.40 -30.33
CA ILE A 775 13.97 -17.87 -31.46
C ILE A 775 13.28 -18.28 -32.77
N PRO A 776 12.75 -17.36 -33.59
CA PRO A 776 12.60 -15.92 -33.29
C PRO A 776 11.62 -15.64 -32.15
N ASN A 777 11.68 -14.45 -31.55
CA ASN A 777 10.71 -13.97 -30.58
C ASN A 777 9.29 -14.04 -31.16
N ARG A 778 8.29 -14.35 -30.30
CA ARG A 778 6.89 -14.48 -30.70
C ARG A 778 6.02 -13.52 -29.90
N SER A 779 4.92 -13.07 -30.52
CA SER A 779 3.93 -12.24 -29.86
C SER A 779 3.00 -13.10 -28.99
N ILE A 780 2.69 -12.62 -27.79
CA ILE A 780 1.62 -13.08 -26.89
C ILE A 780 0.50 -12.08 -27.04
N ALA A 781 -0.71 -12.53 -27.36
CA ALA A 781 -1.84 -11.66 -27.64
C ALA A 781 -2.23 -10.78 -26.42
N SER A 782 -2.88 -9.67 -26.70
CA SER A 782 -3.51 -8.85 -25.67
C SER A 782 -4.63 -9.62 -24.96
N LEU A 783 -4.92 -9.25 -23.72
CA LEU A 783 -6.00 -9.85 -22.93
C LEU A 783 -7.04 -8.79 -22.58
N ALA A 784 -8.32 -9.07 -22.87
CA ALA A 784 -9.45 -8.26 -22.46
C ALA A 784 -10.47 -9.12 -21.72
N THR A 785 -10.85 -8.72 -20.51
CA THR A 785 -11.88 -9.41 -19.73
C THR A 785 -13.00 -8.45 -19.34
N VAL A 786 -14.19 -8.99 -19.18
CA VAL A 786 -15.36 -8.22 -18.71
C VAL A 786 -15.83 -8.78 -17.38
N ASP A 787 -15.97 -7.89 -16.39
CA ASP A 787 -16.56 -8.24 -15.11
C ASP A 787 -17.95 -7.61 -14.99
N ALA A 788 -18.86 -8.26 -14.29
CA ALA A 788 -20.21 -7.77 -14.01
C ALA A 788 -20.57 -7.98 -12.53
N ASN A 789 -21.22 -7.00 -11.93
CA ASN A 789 -21.78 -7.10 -10.60
C ASN A 789 -23.18 -6.49 -10.56
N ILE A 790 -24.13 -7.21 -10.00
CA ILE A 790 -25.49 -6.72 -9.75
C ILE A 790 -25.78 -6.91 -8.27
N SER A 791 -26.17 -5.85 -7.59
CA SER A 791 -26.58 -5.90 -6.19
C SER A 791 -27.95 -5.27 -5.98
N TYR A 792 -28.64 -5.74 -4.95
CA TYR A 792 -29.90 -5.20 -4.48
C TYR A 792 -29.87 -4.98 -2.99
N ASP A 793 -30.02 -3.72 -2.56
CA ASP A 793 -30.15 -3.34 -1.18
C ASP A 793 -31.65 -3.30 -0.82
N PHE A 794 -32.08 -4.12 0.14
CA PHE A 794 -33.48 -4.24 0.54
C PHE A 794 -33.89 -3.00 1.37
N PRO A 795 -34.80 -2.15 0.83
CA PRO A 795 -35.25 -0.97 1.52
C PRO A 795 -36.28 -1.30 2.60
N GLY A 796 -36.57 -0.34 3.48
CA GLY A 796 -37.66 -0.37 4.46
C GLY A 796 -37.22 -0.80 5.86
N ASN A 797 -38.22 -1.10 6.73
CA ASN A 797 -38.03 -1.38 8.16
C ASN A 797 -38.36 -2.85 8.54
N GLY A 798 -38.46 -3.73 7.57
CA GLY A 798 -38.81 -5.14 7.79
C GLY A 798 -37.60 -6.02 8.15
N LEU A 799 -37.81 -7.34 8.21
CA LEU A 799 -36.77 -8.33 8.50
C LEU A 799 -35.56 -8.23 7.56
N LEU A 800 -35.78 -7.84 6.32
CA LEU A 800 -34.74 -7.69 5.27
C LEU A 800 -34.16 -6.26 5.22
N ALA A 801 -34.63 -5.31 6.02
CA ALA A 801 -34.07 -3.95 6.06
C ALA A 801 -32.57 -4.02 6.38
N GLY A 802 -31.73 -3.29 5.62
CA GLY A 802 -30.26 -3.34 5.75
C GLY A 802 -29.64 -4.65 5.26
N ALA A 803 -30.39 -5.55 4.63
CA ALA A 803 -29.82 -6.67 3.89
C ALA A 803 -29.44 -6.23 2.46
N SER A 804 -28.39 -6.84 1.91
CA SER A 804 -28.07 -6.76 0.48
C SER A 804 -27.73 -8.13 -0.08
N LEU A 805 -28.08 -8.32 -1.36
CA LEU A 805 -27.74 -9.50 -2.15
C LEU A 805 -26.98 -9.04 -3.39
N ALA A 806 -25.79 -9.56 -3.59
CA ALA A 806 -25.00 -9.27 -4.79
C ALA A 806 -24.65 -10.55 -5.53
N PHE A 807 -24.68 -10.46 -6.85
CA PHE A 807 -24.22 -11.48 -7.79
C PHE A 807 -23.10 -10.89 -8.62
N SER A 808 -21.90 -11.47 -8.54
CA SER A 808 -20.72 -10.99 -9.25
C SER A 808 -20.14 -12.06 -10.16
N VAL A 809 -19.68 -11.66 -11.33
CA VAL A 809 -19.00 -12.50 -12.31
C VAL A 809 -17.72 -11.78 -12.72
N THR A 810 -16.58 -12.39 -12.48
CA THR A 810 -15.29 -11.95 -13.02
C THR A 810 -15.00 -12.76 -14.28
N ASN A 811 -14.46 -12.11 -15.32
CA ASN A 811 -14.20 -12.71 -16.63
C ASN A 811 -15.48 -13.38 -17.22
N LEU A 812 -16.49 -12.57 -17.44
CA LEU A 812 -17.85 -13.00 -17.86
C LEU A 812 -17.84 -13.90 -19.10
N PHE A 813 -16.94 -13.67 -20.05
CA PHE A 813 -16.86 -14.42 -21.31
C PHE A 813 -15.93 -15.62 -21.25
N ASP A 814 -15.31 -15.87 -20.09
CA ASP A 814 -14.42 -17.02 -19.84
C ASP A 814 -13.19 -17.03 -20.76
N GLU A 815 -12.62 -15.82 -20.99
CA GLU A 815 -11.40 -15.66 -21.77
C GLU A 815 -10.23 -16.36 -21.11
N ASP A 816 -9.57 -17.23 -21.85
CA ASP A 816 -8.37 -17.93 -21.38
C ASP A 816 -7.14 -17.01 -21.41
N PRO A 817 -6.13 -17.26 -20.57
CA PRO A 817 -4.83 -16.62 -20.69
C PRO A 817 -4.25 -16.80 -22.09
N PRO A 818 -3.71 -15.74 -22.71
CA PRO A 818 -3.06 -15.87 -24.02
C PRO A 818 -1.90 -16.86 -23.97
N TYR A 819 -1.81 -17.71 -25.02
CA TYR A 819 -0.78 -18.73 -25.13
C TYR A 819 0.62 -18.08 -25.23
N ALA A 820 1.55 -18.50 -24.37
CA ALA A 820 2.97 -18.22 -24.46
C ALA A 820 3.72 -19.48 -24.94
N PHE A 821 4.78 -19.31 -25.70
CA PHE A 821 5.54 -20.43 -26.27
C PHE A 821 6.66 -20.91 -25.33
N SER A 822 7.08 -20.06 -24.40
CA SER A 822 8.02 -20.44 -23.35
C SER A 822 7.25 -20.96 -22.15
N PRO A 823 7.55 -22.17 -21.69
CA PRO A 823 6.96 -22.67 -20.46
C PRO A 823 7.45 -21.82 -19.28
N SER A 824 6.63 -21.75 -18.24
CA SER A 824 7.11 -21.28 -16.95
C SER A 824 8.32 -22.14 -16.53
N ILE A 825 9.41 -21.52 -16.12
CA ILE A 825 10.62 -22.25 -15.66
C ILE A 825 10.39 -23.06 -14.38
N TYR A 826 9.23 -22.91 -13.74
CA TYR A 826 8.84 -23.61 -12.50
C TYR A 826 7.62 -24.53 -12.68
N HIS A 827 6.95 -24.47 -13.84
CA HIS A 827 5.82 -25.31 -14.15
C HIS A 827 5.97 -25.82 -15.58
N ASP A 828 6.68 -26.93 -15.73
CA ASP A 828 6.73 -27.63 -17.00
C ASP A 828 5.31 -27.88 -17.55
N GLY A 829 5.08 -27.49 -18.79
CA GLY A 829 3.79 -27.68 -19.45
C GLY A 829 2.77 -26.56 -19.23
N VAL A 830 3.11 -25.50 -18.50
CA VAL A 830 2.27 -24.27 -18.36
C VAL A 830 2.76 -23.23 -19.37
N PHE A 831 1.95 -22.98 -20.42
CA PHE A 831 2.29 -22.12 -21.55
C PHE A 831 1.44 -20.83 -21.56
N PHE A 832 1.53 -20.03 -20.53
CA PHE A 832 0.98 -18.67 -20.46
C PHE A 832 1.78 -17.79 -19.50
N ASP A 833 1.66 -16.49 -19.64
CA ASP A 833 2.27 -15.53 -18.69
C ASP A 833 1.50 -15.51 -17.37
N SER A 834 1.87 -16.41 -16.47
CA SER A 834 1.25 -16.54 -15.15
C SER A 834 1.45 -15.31 -14.24
N THR A 835 2.38 -14.41 -14.57
CA THR A 835 2.61 -13.17 -13.87
C THR A 835 1.49 -12.14 -14.13
N ASN A 836 1.03 -12.07 -15.38
CA ASN A 836 0.10 -11.04 -15.84
C ASN A 836 -1.30 -11.55 -16.17
N ALA A 837 -1.48 -12.86 -16.34
CA ALA A 837 -2.77 -13.47 -16.64
C ALA A 837 -3.21 -14.45 -15.54
N SER A 838 -4.51 -14.52 -15.29
CA SER A 838 -5.09 -15.37 -14.25
C SER A 838 -5.58 -16.68 -14.84
N PRO A 839 -5.23 -17.84 -14.26
CA PRO A 839 -5.74 -19.14 -14.69
C PRO A 839 -7.13 -19.47 -14.13
N ILE A 840 -7.76 -18.57 -13.41
CA ILE A 840 -9.05 -18.83 -12.74
C ILE A 840 -10.16 -19.03 -13.78
N GLY A 841 -10.13 -18.31 -14.93
CA GLY A 841 -11.21 -18.26 -15.89
C GLY A 841 -12.41 -17.47 -15.36
N ARG A 842 -13.63 -17.80 -15.81
CA ARG A 842 -14.86 -17.18 -15.30
C ARG A 842 -15.13 -17.63 -13.87
N PHE A 843 -15.19 -16.64 -12.98
CA PHE A 843 -15.49 -16.85 -11.56
C PHE A 843 -16.83 -16.20 -11.21
N VAL A 844 -17.72 -16.98 -10.61
CA VAL A 844 -19.08 -16.55 -10.23
C VAL A 844 -19.20 -16.57 -8.72
N ALA A 845 -19.75 -15.52 -8.12
CA ALA A 845 -19.96 -15.46 -6.68
C ALA A 845 -21.29 -14.80 -6.30
N VAL A 846 -21.84 -15.26 -5.18
CA VAL A 846 -23.00 -14.66 -4.51
C VAL A 846 -22.55 -14.12 -3.16
N THR A 847 -22.94 -12.90 -2.84
CA THR A 847 -22.67 -12.27 -1.54
C THR A 847 -23.98 -11.87 -0.90
N VAL A 848 -24.18 -12.29 0.33
CA VAL A 848 -25.28 -11.84 1.20
C VAL A 848 -24.66 -11.03 2.33
N ARG A 849 -25.15 -9.83 2.56
CA ARG A 849 -24.73 -8.95 3.64
C ARG A 849 -25.96 -8.49 4.42
N LYS A 850 -25.83 -8.36 5.74
CA LYS A 850 -26.87 -7.81 6.61
C LYS A 850 -26.23 -6.84 7.60
N SER A 851 -26.71 -5.60 7.57
CA SER A 851 -26.37 -4.56 8.55
C SER A 851 -27.51 -4.40 9.58
N PHE A 852 -27.17 -4.06 10.84
CA PHE A 852 -28.08 -3.95 11.97
C PHE A 852 -27.98 -2.58 12.63
#